data_1773c218706a1e2b7e1572dc41954322
#
_entry.id   1773c218706a1e2b7e1572dc41954322
#
_cell.length_a   1.000
_cell.length_b   1.000
_cell.length_c   1.000
_cell.angle_alpha   90.00
_cell.angle_beta   90.00
_cell.angle_gamma   90.00
#
_symmetry.space_group_name_H-M   'P 1'
#
loop_
_entity.id
_entity.type
_entity.pdbx_description
1 polymer ?
#
loop_
_entity_poly.entity_id
_entity_poly.type
_entity_poly.pdbx_seq_one_letter_code
_entity_poly.pdbx_strand_id
1 'polypeptide(L)'
;MVKRTVLVAWALLSLAASAFAQEDPESAYATIFRGKLPATYPYRHNGTYYWDRKEFQQGDVWYNGRLYRDISLNVDAARGELQVRPLDGVVAVVLVTDQVAWFTMGNKPFVNLRYLGWPEAPEGFFEVVRDGQTPLLRRVTKTLRNDTNGSGYAIGYDDPDYDYTVNSYFRFQETFYALEQGKLKKIGKRNLLRRLKTPAGNPVLGVDRVSWHPHSDKAPAGQVAAANLPGSGVGLPDGYFTEIQKDTVSVQYADSPLLATYRNKVYTVGVPGQNKGSSTNRVRGTVTEAETGEPMYGVVIYDDITRSYTRSDRNGQYRIALPAGENVLHFSADGKEELDLRVIVHSDGALNVMMTDKVTMLKEAVVSAESMAQHRNTEMGVEKVSVKTLNKIPSAFGEGDVIKAVLTLPGVKSVGEASGGFNVRGGSADQNLILFNGNTIYNPSHLFGIFSAFNPDIVNNIELYKSSIPASYGGRVSSVLDVQSKDGNLEKWQGSAGIGLLTSRLHVEGPLVKGKTSVIAGARTTYSDWLLKRLPQESAYAGGSAGFTDANLGITHRFDENNTLQAYAYYATDRFSFGGDTTFNYGNLNASLVWKHRTAEGRLQVSGGYDQYQNRISAHEWTAGAYDLDTRIRQAFLRADRTRRLTDAHELSWGVHLTGYALDPGAMTPFGDDSHVAARSLERELALEPAVYLSDTWKPTEEFSLEGGVRLSGFYAAKGNAFYGMPDLRLALKYSPAENLSFKAGVNSLSQNIHLISNTSAVSPMDTWKLSDDRIKPTWGWQAAAGAYWTELNTGIDFTLEAYYKNTYRALDYLPGATLSMNPNLADDLVPVRGRAYGVELMARKTTGKITGWLSYSYSRARQQEMGDRGYEALAHGDWYNAPYDKPHEFKLVSNFALTHRYSFSVNVDYSTGRPVTVPYGMYYYGGTYRMAYSTRNAFRIPDYFRTDVAFNIDPGHYLKAIAHTVITIGVYNVTGRKNPYSVFFKTTPEGQTKGYMLSVFATQIPYVNLNLLF
;
A
#
# COMPACT_ATOMS: atom_id res chain seq x y z
N MET A 1 -15.25 40.73 13.00
CA MET A 1 -14.47 39.75 13.81
C MET A 1 -13.65 38.78 12.96
N VAL A 2 -14.12 38.29 11.83
CA VAL A 2 -13.41 37.29 10.98
C VAL A 2 -12.05 37.75 10.41
N LYS A 3 -11.86 39.04 10.14
CA LYS A 3 -10.58 39.57 9.62
C LYS A 3 -9.42 39.63 10.63
N ARG A 4 -9.70 39.61 11.94
CA ARG A 4 -8.64 39.61 12.96
C ARG A 4 -8.13 38.22 13.31
N THR A 5 -8.93 37.19 13.13
CA THR A 5 -8.53 35.80 13.40
C THR A 5 -7.62 35.24 12.32
N VAL A 6 -7.80 35.69 11.07
CA VAL A 6 -6.94 35.28 9.95
C VAL A 6 -5.55 35.89 10.03
N LEU A 7 -5.44 37.13 10.54
CA LEU A 7 -4.17 37.83 10.70
C LEU A 7 -3.32 37.27 11.87
N VAL A 8 -3.98 36.76 12.92
CA VAL A 8 -3.27 36.10 14.04
C VAL A 8 -2.76 34.71 13.64
N ALA A 9 -3.51 34.00 12.81
CA ALA A 9 -3.06 32.72 12.26
C ALA A 9 -1.87 32.89 11.31
N TRP A 10 -1.85 33.97 10.52
CA TRP A 10 -0.71 34.30 9.65
C TRP A 10 0.52 34.80 10.42
N ALA A 11 0.34 35.51 11.52
CA ALA A 11 1.44 35.96 12.37
C ALA A 11 2.07 34.83 13.19
N LEU A 12 1.31 33.82 13.57
CA LEU A 12 1.85 32.61 14.23
C LEU A 12 2.53 31.66 13.26
N LEU A 13 2.13 31.64 11.98
CA LEU A 13 2.82 30.88 10.94
C LEU A 13 4.15 31.53 10.50
N SER A 14 4.25 32.86 10.55
CA SER A 14 5.49 33.57 10.18
C SER A 14 6.56 33.57 11.28
N LEU A 15 6.19 33.31 12.54
CA LEU A 15 7.15 33.17 13.65
C LEU A 15 7.74 31.75 13.78
N ALA A 16 7.15 30.75 13.14
CA ALA A 16 7.68 29.38 13.08
C ALA A 16 8.66 29.14 11.90
N ALA A 17 8.77 30.09 10.97
CA ALA A 17 9.59 29.92 9.76
C ALA A 17 11.03 30.43 9.89
N SER A 18 11.50 30.81 11.08
CA SER A 18 12.86 31.36 11.28
C SER A 18 13.72 30.59 12.30
N ALA A 19 13.50 29.29 12.44
CA ALA A 19 14.37 28.39 13.21
C ALA A 19 15.16 27.47 12.26
N PHE A 20 16.27 27.98 11.80
CA PHE A 20 17.52 27.31 11.42
C PHE A 20 17.45 25.90 10.84
N ALA A 21 17.61 25.83 9.53
CA ALA A 21 18.21 24.66 8.88
C ALA A 21 19.73 24.67 9.20
N GLN A 22 20.11 24.01 10.26
CA GLN A 22 21.47 23.58 10.49
C GLN A 22 21.54 22.14 9.97
N GLU A 23 22.20 21.93 8.82
CA GLU A 23 22.47 20.58 8.32
C GLU A 23 23.30 19.84 9.37
N ASP A 24 22.81 18.67 9.79
CA ASP A 24 23.52 17.80 10.70
C ASP A 24 24.71 17.16 9.96
N PRO A 25 25.96 17.42 10.34
CA PRO A 25 27.12 16.90 9.62
C PRO A 25 27.16 15.36 9.53
N GLU A 26 26.63 14.65 10.52
CA GLU A 26 26.68 13.19 10.53
C GLU A 26 25.80 12.53 9.45
N SER A 27 24.69 13.14 9.08
CA SER A 27 23.79 12.59 8.07
C SER A 27 24.36 12.60 6.65
N ALA A 28 25.25 13.53 6.35
CA ALA A 28 25.92 13.66 5.05
C ALA A 28 26.92 12.51 4.79
N TYR A 29 27.47 11.92 5.83
CA TYR A 29 28.52 10.91 5.71
C TYR A 29 28.02 9.49 5.44
N ALA A 30 26.77 9.17 5.77
CA ALA A 30 26.24 7.81 5.62
C ALA A 30 26.26 7.28 4.18
N THR A 31 26.19 8.17 3.18
CA THR A 31 26.15 7.79 1.77
C THR A 31 27.52 7.41 1.19
N ILE A 32 28.60 8.01 1.67
CA ILE A 32 29.95 7.72 1.14
C ILE A 32 30.45 6.34 1.59
N PHE A 33 29.89 5.78 2.66
CA PHE A 33 30.27 4.45 3.16
C PHE A 33 29.46 3.31 2.53
N ARG A 34 28.73 3.59 1.44
CA ARG A 34 28.16 2.57 0.56
C ARG A 34 29.21 2.07 -0.41
N GLY A 35 29.59 0.82 -0.32
CA GLY A 35 30.57 0.27 -1.23
C GLY A 35 30.80 -1.20 -1.02
N LYS A 36 31.58 -1.77 -1.93
CA LYS A 36 32.06 -3.15 -1.80
C LYS A 36 33.21 -3.22 -0.79
N LEU A 37 33.43 -4.39 -0.21
CA LEU A 37 34.60 -4.64 0.61
C LEU A 37 35.87 -4.56 -0.22
N PRO A 38 36.99 -4.05 0.36
CA PRO A 38 38.29 -4.12 -0.26
C PRO A 38 38.66 -5.58 -0.58
N ALA A 39 39.35 -5.78 -1.67
CA ALA A 39 39.83 -7.07 -2.03
C ALA A 39 40.91 -7.54 -1.05
N THR A 40 40.91 -8.81 -0.71
CA THR A 40 41.97 -9.43 0.07
C THR A 40 43.17 -9.77 -0.81
N TYR A 41 44.38 -9.52 -0.28
CA TYR A 41 45.61 -9.97 -0.87
C TYR A 41 46.17 -11.17 -0.06
N PRO A 42 47.11 -11.96 -0.60
CA PRO A 42 47.73 -13.05 0.16
C PRO A 42 48.19 -12.58 1.54
N TYR A 43 47.97 -13.41 2.55
CA TYR A 43 48.18 -13.07 3.95
C TYR A 43 49.60 -12.61 4.26
N ARG A 44 50.63 -13.09 3.53
CA ARG A 44 52.01 -12.63 3.65
C ARG A 44 52.51 -12.09 2.33
N HIS A 45 52.89 -10.82 2.32
CA HIS A 45 53.53 -10.14 1.20
C HIS A 45 54.41 -9.00 1.73
N ASN A 46 55.47 -8.70 1.04
CA ASN A 46 56.33 -7.56 1.31
C ASN A 46 55.82 -6.31 0.61
N GLY A 47 55.99 -5.17 1.28
CA GLY A 47 55.52 -3.87 0.81
C GLY A 47 54.01 -3.63 1.02
N THR A 48 53.49 -2.54 0.56
CA THR A 48 52.09 -2.19 0.64
C THR A 48 51.49 -2.02 -0.74
N TYR A 49 50.24 -2.44 -0.91
CA TYR A 49 49.43 -2.22 -2.13
C TYR A 49 48.85 -0.81 -2.21
N TYR A 50 48.83 -0.08 -1.06
CA TYR A 50 48.40 1.30 -1.04
C TYR A 50 49.32 2.26 -1.77
N TRP A 51 48.79 3.42 -2.17
CA TRP A 51 49.53 4.41 -2.96
C TRP A 51 50.91 4.77 -2.38
N ASP A 52 50.95 5.09 -1.10
CA ASP A 52 52.16 5.58 -0.42
C ASP A 52 52.45 4.78 0.86
N ARG A 53 51.50 4.68 1.76
CA ARG A 53 51.62 4.06 3.09
C ARG A 53 50.36 3.27 3.45
N LYS A 54 50.44 2.46 4.49
CA LYS A 54 49.33 1.58 4.95
C LYS A 54 48.23 2.39 5.66
N GLU A 55 48.58 3.48 6.29
CA GLU A 55 47.68 4.33 7.09
C GLU A 55 46.73 5.13 6.18
N PHE A 56 45.47 5.17 6.58
CA PHE A 56 44.45 6.02 5.97
C PHE A 56 44.76 7.49 6.36
N GLN A 57 44.55 8.39 5.42
CA GLN A 57 44.78 9.82 5.58
C GLN A 57 43.48 10.60 5.47
N GLN A 58 43.34 11.71 6.16
CA GLN A 58 42.19 12.59 6.05
C GLN A 58 42.22 13.34 4.71
N GLY A 59 41.05 13.56 4.14
CA GLY A 59 40.93 14.33 2.91
C GLY A 59 39.46 14.53 2.51
N ASP A 60 39.23 15.32 1.48
CA ASP A 60 37.93 15.62 0.92
C ASP A 60 37.70 14.78 -0.33
N VAL A 61 36.47 14.37 -0.59
CA VAL A 61 36.10 13.53 -1.74
C VAL A 61 34.88 14.11 -2.46
N TRP A 62 34.99 14.37 -3.75
CA TRP A 62 33.85 14.59 -4.63
C TRP A 62 33.38 13.27 -5.23
N TYR A 63 32.26 12.77 -4.71
CA TYR A 63 31.72 11.46 -5.05
C TYR A 63 30.22 11.55 -5.37
N ASN A 64 29.82 11.00 -6.50
CA ASN A 64 28.45 10.99 -6.97
C ASN A 64 27.77 12.38 -6.96
N GLY A 65 28.50 13.41 -7.42
CA GLY A 65 27.98 14.77 -7.49
C GLY A 65 27.95 15.54 -6.17
N ARG A 66 28.50 15.00 -5.08
CA ARG A 66 28.49 15.59 -3.74
C ARG A 66 29.89 15.65 -3.15
N LEU A 67 30.16 16.71 -2.39
CA LEU A 67 31.39 16.86 -1.65
C LEU A 67 31.27 16.28 -0.23
N TYR A 68 32.17 15.39 0.11
CA TYR A 68 32.36 14.85 1.45
C TYR A 68 33.70 15.35 2.00
N ARG A 69 33.69 15.93 3.20
CA ARG A 69 34.85 16.50 3.80
C ARG A 69 35.38 15.63 4.94
N ASP A 70 36.68 15.74 5.18
CA ASP A 70 37.34 15.14 6.34
C ASP A 70 37.18 13.62 6.43
N ILE A 71 37.19 12.93 5.28
CA ILE A 71 37.04 11.50 5.15
C ILE A 71 38.36 10.79 5.32
N SER A 72 38.40 9.74 6.12
CA SER A 72 39.58 8.85 6.25
C SER A 72 39.66 7.94 5.02
N LEU A 73 40.69 8.09 4.20
CA LEU A 73 40.77 7.45 2.89
C LEU A 73 42.19 6.99 2.53
N ASN A 74 42.29 6.01 1.63
CA ASN A 74 43.53 5.57 1.00
C ASN A 74 43.27 5.00 -0.39
N VAL A 75 44.25 4.96 -1.25
CA VAL A 75 44.16 4.42 -2.61
C VAL A 75 44.86 3.07 -2.71
N ASP A 76 44.14 2.03 -3.09
CA ASP A 76 44.71 0.78 -3.55
C ASP A 76 45.33 0.99 -4.94
N ALA A 77 46.64 1.18 -5.00
CA ALA A 77 47.36 1.43 -6.24
C ALA A 77 47.56 0.17 -7.10
N ALA A 78 47.24 -1.01 -6.58
CA ALA A 78 47.31 -2.23 -7.36
C ALA A 78 46.02 -2.43 -8.18
N ARG A 79 44.88 -1.92 -7.69
CA ARG A 79 43.58 -2.00 -8.35
C ARG A 79 43.07 -0.66 -8.89
N GLY A 80 43.68 0.46 -8.48
CA GLY A 80 43.22 1.77 -8.83
C GLY A 80 41.93 2.20 -8.11
N GLU A 81 41.65 1.66 -6.94
CA GLU A 81 40.44 1.84 -6.18
C GLU A 81 40.64 2.81 -5.01
N LEU A 82 39.67 3.71 -4.78
CA LEU A 82 39.64 4.57 -3.61
C LEU A 82 38.89 3.88 -2.48
N GLN A 83 39.55 3.72 -1.34
CA GLN A 83 38.99 3.14 -0.14
C GLN A 83 38.74 4.23 0.90
N VAL A 84 37.58 4.23 1.53
CA VAL A 84 37.19 5.12 2.62
C VAL A 84 36.87 4.32 3.87
N ARG A 85 37.13 4.91 5.05
CA ARG A 85 36.87 4.26 6.34
C ARG A 85 36.02 5.18 7.19
N PRO A 86 34.90 4.70 7.81
CA PRO A 86 34.18 5.44 8.81
C PRO A 86 35.07 5.82 9.99
N LEU A 87 34.79 6.93 10.65
CA LEU A 87 35.60 7.42 11.79
C LEU A 87 35.65 6.44 12.97
N ASP A 88 34.54 5.72 13.17
CA ASP A 88 34.35 4.69 14.20
C ASP A 88 34.55 3.28 13.69
N GLY A 89 34.80 3.11 12.38
CA GLY A 89 34.81 1.83 11.70
C GLY A 89 36.21 1.23 11.53
N VAL A 90 36.31 -0.07 11.80
CA VAL A 90 37.55 -0.85 11.56
C VAL A 90 37.68 -1.22 10.07
N VAL A 91 36.59 -1.28 9.35
CA VAL A 91 36.53 -1.80 7.98
C VAL A 91 36.36 -0.67 6.97
N ALA A 92 37.21 -0.68 5.94
CA ALA A 92 37.12 0.23 4.82
C ALA A 92 36.13 -0.26 3.75
N VAL A 93 35.61 0.64 2.95
CA VAL A 93 34.81 0.35 1.76
C VAL A 93 35.44 0.96 0.52
N VAL A 94 35.24 0.32 -0.62
CA VAL A 94 35.73 0.80 -1.93
C VAL A 94 34.62 1.61 -2.60
N LEU A 95 34.93 2.84 -2.97
CA LEU A 95 34.04 3.69 -3.76
C LEU A 95 34.00 3.23 -5.21
N VAL A 96 32.87 3.48 -5.88
CA VAL A 96 32.76 3.25 -7.32
C VAL A 96 33.64 4.26 -8.05
N THR A 97 34.71 3.78 -8.68
CA THR A 97 35.77 4.62 -9.27
C THR A 97 35.22 5.63 -10.28
N ASP A 98 34.24 5.23 -11.10
CA ASP A 98 33.65 6.10 -12.14
C ASP A 98 32.74 7.20 -11.55
N GLN A 99 32.42 7.15 -10.27
CA GLN A 99 31.65 8.19 -9.57
C GLN A 99 32.53 9.17 -8.77
N VAL A 100 33.81 8.90 -8.65
CA VAL A 100 34.75 9.78 -7.98
C VAL A 100 35.32 10.77 -8.99
N ALA A 101 35.03 12.05 -8.82
CA ALA A 101 35.61 13.09 -9.67
C ALA A 101 37.05 13.47 -9.27
N TRP A 102 37.22 13.77 -7.98
CA TRP A 102 38.49 14.13 -7.37
C TRP A 102 38.44 13.86 -5.86
N PHE A 103 39.59 13.83 -5.25
CA PHE A 103 39.75 13.80 -3.80
C PHE A 103 41.11 14.37 -3.38
N THR A 104 41.24 14.73 -2.12
CA THR A 104 42.51 15.02 -1.49
C THR A 104 42.89 13.87 -0.54
N MET A 105 44.17 13.52 -0.44
CA MET A 105 44.68 12.56 0.51
C MET A 105 45.84 13.20 1.27
N GLY A 106 45.58 13.64 2.49
CA GLY A 106 46.46 14.63 3.14
C GLY A 106 46.58 15.91 2.30
N ASN A 107 47.80 16.32 1.98
CA ASN A 107 48.02 17.52 1.16
C ASN A 107 48.16 17.23 -0.35
N LYS A 108 47.75 16.05 -0.81
CA LYS A 108 47.92 15.66 -2.22
C LYS A 108 46.56 15.63 -2.90
N PRO A 109 46.34 16.41 -3.96
CA PRO A 109 45.13 16.35 -4.74
C PRO A 109 45.19 15.25 -5.81
N PHE A 110 44.06 14.56 -6.01
CA PHE A 110 43.89 13.49 -6.99
C PHE A 110 42.68 13.74 -7.84
N VAL A 111 42.75 13.32 -9.11
CA VAL A 111 41.65 13.45 -10.07
C VAL A 111 41.43 12.15 -10.80
N ASN A 112 40.17 11.91 -11.15
CA ASN A 112 39.77 10.87 -12.09
C ASN A 112 39.58 11.51 -13.49
N LEU A 113 40.52 11.32 -14.37
CA LEU A 113 40.47 11.94 -15.68
C LEU A 113 39.31 11.45 -16.54
N ARG A 114 38.89 10.20 -16.40
CA ARG A 114 37.72 9.69 -17.13
C ARG A 114 36.44 10.41 -16.71
N TYR A 115 36.24 10.60 -15.43
CA TYR A 115 35.12 11.38 -14.92
C TYR A 115 35.17 12.83 -15.42
N LEU A 116 36.35 13.40 -15.53
CA LEU A 116 36.56 14.79 -15.99
C LEU A 116 36.55 14.96 -17.51
N GLY A 117 36.08 13.97 -18.27
CA GLY A 117 35.88 14.05 -19.72
C GLY A 117 37.05 13.59 -20.61
N TRP A 118 37.99 12.81 -20.05
CA TRP A 118 39.08 12.18 -20.82
C TRP A 118 38.90 10.63 -20.84
N PRO A 119 38.00 10.09 -21.66
CA PRO A 119 37.67 8.65 -21.63
C PRO A 119 38.85 7.75 -22.05
N GLU A 120 39.81 8.29 -22.83
CA GLU A 120 40.99 7.53 -23.24
C GLU A 120 42.09 7.46 -22.15
N ALA A 121 41.91 8.17 -21.03
CA ALA A 121 42.86 8.10 -19.93
C ALA A 121 42.85 6.70 -19.28
N PRO A 122 44.00 6.20 -18.81
CA PRO A 122 44.04 4.97 -18.04
C PRO A 122 43.10 5.06 -16.84
N GLU A 123 42.44 3.96 -16.53
CA GLU A 123 41.50 3.82 -15.39
C GLU A 123 42.21 4.04 -14.05
N GLY A 124 41.51 4.64 -13.09
CA GLY A 124 41.98 4.98 -11.75
C GLY A 124 42.38 6.45 -11.59
N PHE A 125 43.14 6.74 -10.55
CA PHE A 125 43.39 8.09 -10.09
C PHE A 125 44.80 8.61 -10.45
N PHE A 126 44.88 9.91 -10.62
CA PHE A 126 46.14 10.64 -10.88
C PHE A 126 46.38 11.70 -9.81
N GLU A 127 47.56 11.66 -9.17
CA GLU A 127 48.00 12.76 -8.31
C GLU A 127 48.30 13.98 -9.17
N VAL A 128 47.72 15.12 -8.83
CA VAL A 128 48.06 16.39 -9.50
C VAL A 128 49.31 16.93 -8.89
N VAL A 129 50.41 16.78 -9.59
CA VAL A 129 51.74 17.28 -9.14
C VAL A 129 51.80 18.81 -9.26
N ARG A 130 51.15 19.34 -10.29
CA ARG A 130 50.92 20.77 -10.50
C ARG A 130 49.82 20.98 -11.52
N ASP A 131 48.86 21.84 -11.21
CA ASP A 131 47.89 22.35 -12.16
C ASP A 131 48.43 23.60 -12.89
N GLY A 132 47.89 23.93 -14.04
CA GLY A 132 48.30 25.09 -14.87
C GLY A 132 47.96 24.83 -16.34
N GLN A 133 48.43 25.68 -17.24
CA GLN A 133 48.20 25.52 -18.68
C GLN A 133 48.51 24.12 -19.23
N THR A 134 49.45 23.42 -18.61
CA THR A 134 49.79 22.04 -18.89
C THR A 134 49.85 21.28 -17.57
N PRO A 135 48.72 20.72 -17.11
CA PRO A 135 48.68 19.95 -15.87
C PRO A 135 49.72 18.82 -15.88
N LEU A 136 50.43 18.69 -14.77
CA LEU A 136 51.44 17.65 -14.56
C LEU A 136 50.92 16.64 -13.55
N LEU A 137 50.82 15.41 -13.98
CA LEU A 137 50.15 14.34 -13.26
C LEU A 137 51.11 13.17 -12.97
N ARG A 138 50.90 12.53 -11.82
CA ARG A 138 51.62 11.33 -11.43
C ARG A 138 50.63 10.17 -11.22
N ARG A 139 50.92 9.02 -11.79
CA ARG A 139 50.17 7.78 -11.57
C ARG A 139 51.11 6.75 -10.96
N VAL A 140 50.66 6.15 -9.88
CA VAL A 140 51.31 5.02 -9.23
C VAL A 140 50.50 3.77 -9.54
N THR A 141 51.14 2.72 -9.94
CA THR A 141 50.59 1.37 -10.09
C THR A 141 51.45 0.37 -9.34
N LYS A 142 50.80 -0.59 -8.71
CA LYS A 142 51.48 -1.68 -7.99
C LYS A 142 51.02 -3.02 -8.55
N THR A 143 51.91 -3.98 -8.61
CA THR A 143 51.61 -5.30 -9.13
C THR A 143 52.17 -6.34 -8.18
N LEU A 144 51.37 -7.23 -7.68
CA LEU A 144 51.80 -8.37 -6.87
C LEU A 144 52.63 -9.33 -7.74
N ARG A 145 53.83 -9.66 -7.26
CA ARG A 145 54.74 -10.59 -7.90
C ARG A 145 55.18 -11.67 -6.91
N ASN A 146 55.36 -12.86 -7.38
CA ASN A 146 55.96 -13.95 -6.62
C ASN A 146 57.36 -14.16 -7.16
N ASP A 147 58.34 -14.19 -6.26
CA ASP A 147 59.73 -14.55 -6.59
C ASP A 147 59.87 -16.05 -6.47
N THR A 148 59.86 -16.73 -7.60
CA THR A 148 60.03 -18.19 -7.63
C THR A 148 61.51 -18.68 -7.58
N ASN A 149 62.45 -17.74 -7.63
CA ASN A 149 63.90 -18.08 -7.78
C ASN A 149 64.78 -17.69 -6.58
N GLY A 150 64.23 -17.24 -5.45
CA GLY A 150 64.99 -16.96 -4.24
C GLY A 150 66.11 -15.90 -4.37
N SER A 151 66.11 -15.14 -5.43
CA SER A 151 67.09 -14.03 -5.60
C SER A 151 66.54 -12.76 -4.97
N GLY A 152 66.74 -12.62 -3.65
CA GLY A 152 66.31 -11.44 -2.85
C GLY A 152 66.94 -10.09 -3.24
N TYR A 153 67.10 -9.85 -4.53
CA TYR A 153 67.61 -8.55 -5.04
C TYR A 153 66.51 -7.72 -5.71
N ALA A 154 65.51 -7.34 -4.98
CA ALA A 154 64.60 -6.37 -5.57
C ALA A 154 63.90 -5.49 -4.53
N ILE A 155 64.44 -4.30 -4.39
CA ILE A 155 63.65 -3.11 -4.08
C ILE A 155 63.09 -3.08 -2.68
N GLY A 156 63.82 -2.55 -1.73
CA GLY A 156 63.31 -2.16 -0.43
C GLY A 156 64.30 -2.42 0.72
N TYR A 157 65.57 -2.13 0.50
CA TYR A 157 66.61 -2.21 1.56
C TYR A 157 66.33 -1.28 2.74
N ASP A 158 65.37 -0.38 2.62
CA ASP A 158 64.99 0.59 3.64
C ASP A 158 63.59 0.37 4.25
N ASP A 159 62.93 -0.79 4.01
CA ASP A 159 61.64 -1.13 4.65
C ASP A 159 61.93 -2.02 5.88
N PRO A 160 61.79 -1.50 7.11
CA PRO A 160 62.03 -2.27 8.34
C PRO A 160 61.09 -3.43 8.54
N ASP A 161 59.93 -3.47 7.81
CA ASP A 161 58.95 -4.52 7.87
C ASP A 161 59.15 -5.61 6.78
N TYR A 162 60.27 -5.62 6.06
CA TYR A 162 60.55 -6.59 4.99
C TYR A 162 60.87 -7.97 5.56
N ASP A 163 59.97 -8.93 5.27
CA ASP A 163 60.13 -10.35 5.70
C ASP A 163 60.77 -11.20 4.58
N TYR A 164 61.98 -11.59 4.77
CA TYR A 164 62.75 -12.41 3.82
C TYR A 164 62.20 -13.83 3.67
N THR A 165 61.27 -14.25 4.51
CA THR A 165 60.61 -15.59 4.40
C THR A 165 59.44 -15.58 3.48
N VAL A 166 59.03 -14.40 2.97
CA VAL A 166 57.84 -14.24 2.13
C VAL A 166 58.25 -13.96 0.68
N ASN A 167 57.83 -14.85 -0.22
CA ASN A 167 58.16 -14.77 -1.65
C ASN A 167 57.27 -13.81 -2.45
N SER A 168 56.22 -13.24 -1.87
CA SER A 168 55.33 -12.32 -2.54
C SER A 168 55.66 -10.87 -2.19
N TYR A 169 55.67 -9.99 -3.19
CA TYR A 169 55.92 -8.57 -2.97
C TYR A 169 55.18 -7.69 -3.97
N PHE A 170 54.89 -6.42 -3.61
CA PHE A 170 54.28 -5.44 -4.50
C PHE A 170 55.37 -4.66 -5.27
N ARG A 171 55.44 -4.88 -6.58
CA ARG A 171 56.30 -4.10 -7.47
C ARG A 171 55.67 -2.74 -7.73
N PHE A 172 56.40 -1.67 -7.37
CA PHE A 172 56.01 -0.28 -7.57
C PHE A 172 56.44 0.23 -8.94
N GLN A 173 55.54 0.98 -9.61
CA GLN A 173 55.80 1.68 -10.83
C GLN A 173 55.13 3.06 -10.83
N GLU A 174 55.90 4.13 -10.97
CA GLU A 174 55.38 5.48 -11.15
C GLU A 174 55.49 5.90 -12.61
N THR A 175 54.50 6.63 -13.09
CA THR A 175 54.43 7.18 -14.44
C THR A 175 53.95 8.62 -14.39
N PHE A 176 54.66 9.50 -15.09
CA PHE A 176 54.33 10.92 -15.16
C PHE A 176 53.68 11.27 -16.50
N TYR A 177 52.71 12.16 -16.46
CA TYR A 177 51.97 12.63 -17.62
C TYR A 177 51.90 14.16 -17.63
N ALA A 178 51.77 14.71 -18.85
CA ALA A 178 51.42 16.10 -19.08
C ALA A 178 50.10 16.11 -19.88
N LEU A 179 49.13 16.90 -19.47
CA LEU A 179 47.89 17.11 -20.19
C LEU A 179 48.05 18.31 -21.14
N GLU A 180 48.22 18.03 -22.44
CA GLU A 180 48.46 19.04 -23.49
C GLU A 180 47.35 18.99 -24.51
N GLN A 181 46.70 20.15 -24.75
CA GLN A 181 45.64 20.29 -25.78
C GLN A 181 44.61 19.18 -25.68
N GLY A 182 44.18 18.84 -24.47
CA GLY A 182 43.21 17.78 -24.26
C GLY A 182 43.73 16.34 -24.37
N LYS A 183 45.02 16.13 -24.66
CA LYS A 183 45.63 14.80 -24.78
C LYS A 183 46.60 14.51 -23.63
N LEU A 184 46.49 13.31 -23.08
CA LEU A 184 47.37 12.83 -22.01
C LEU A 184 48.67 12.25 -22.60
N LYS A 185 49.80 12.93 -22.37
CA LYS A 185 51.12 12.50 -22.87
C LYS A 185 51.98 11.99 -21.74
N LYS A 186 52.54 10.81 -21.88
CA LYS A 186 53.54 10.28 -20.95
C LYS A 186 54.80 11.05 -21.07
N ILE A 187 55.40 11.43 -19.92
CA ILE A 187 56.64 12.19 -19.87
C ILE A 187 57.67 11.53 -18.95
N GLY A 188 58.94 11.66 -19.26
CA GLY A 188 60.00 11.15 -18.42
C GLY A 188 60.31 12.12 -17.25
N LYS A 189 60.94 11.63 -16.17
CA LYS A 189 61.24 12.37 -14.94
C LYS A 189 62.08 13.64 -15.17
N ARG A 190 62.98 13.60 -16.15
CA ARG A 190 63.76 14.79 -16.54
C ARG A 190 62.88 15.90 -17.14
N ASN A 191 61.93 15.53 -17.96
CA ASN A 191 61.02 16.46 -18.56
C ASN A 191 60.02 17.03 -17.53
N LEU A 192 59.57 16.20 -16.56
CA LEU A 192 58.79 16.69 -15.43
C LEU A 192 59.53 17.77 -14.66
N LEU A 193 60.77 17.50 -14.24
CA LEU A 193 61.60 18.47 -13.51
C LEU A 193 61.85 19.77 -14.26
N ARG A 194 62.01 19.69 -15.58
CA ARG A 194 62.13 20.87 -16.44
C ARG A 194 60.85 21.70 -16.46
N ARG A 195 59.69 21.01 -16.60
CA ARG A 195 58.40 21.65 -16.64
C ARG A 195 57.96 22.24 -15.29
N LEU A 196 58.34 21.66 -14.19
CA LEU A 196 58.13 22.22 -12.85
C LEU A 196 58.81 23.58 -12.64
N LYS A 197 59.86 23.88 -13.41
CA LYS A 197 60.59 25.17 -13.36
C LYS A 197 59.96 26.28 -14.23
N THR A 198 58.97 25.91 -15.07
CA THR A 198 58.28 26.88 -15.93
C THR A 198 57.05 27.45 -15.18
N PRO A 199 56.65 28.72 -15.38
CA PRO A 199 55.43 29.25 -14.74
C PRO A 199 54.20 28.38 -15.05
N ALA A 200 53.32 28.23 -14.08
CA ALA A 200 52.17 27.32 -14.20
C ALA A 200 51.09 27.81 -15.21
N GLY A 201 50.89 29.11 -15.33
CA GLY A 201 49.79 29.71 -16.06
C GLY A 201 48.48 29.52 -15.30
N ASN A 202 47.34 29.73 -15.98
CA ASN A 202 45.99 29.52 -15.38
C ASN A 202 45.71 28.05 -15.17
N PRO A 203 45.07 27.66 -14.04
CA PRO A 203 44.68 26.29 -13.79
C PRO A 203 43.73 25.77 -14.83
N VAL A 204 43.88 24.49 -15.21
CA VAL A 204 42.99 23.78 -16.17
C VAL A 204 42.13 22.72 -15.45
N LEU A 205 42.68 22.08 -14.43
CA LEU A 205 41.97 21.10 -13.63
C LEU A 205 41.30 21.69 -12.40
N GLY A 206 41.65 22.94 -12.08
CA GLY A 206 41.09 23.62 -10.91
C GLY A 206 41.63 23.10 -9.56
N VAL A 207 42.72 22.34 -9.59
CA VAL A 207 43.35 21.76 -8.41
C VAL A 207 44.77 22.26 -8.22
N ASP A 208 45.12 22.77 -7.03
CA ASP A 208 46.45 23.18 -6.69
C ASP A 208 46.89 22.54 -5.35
N ARG A 209 48.21 22.30 -5.20
CA ARG A 209 48.81 21.65 -4.03
C ARG A 209 48.73 22.47 -2.76
N VAL A 210 48.68 23.79 -2.89
CA VAL A 210 48.84 24.71 -1.76
C VAL A 210 47.55 25.35 -1.27
N SER A 211 46.53 25.37 -2.12
CA SER A 211 45.31 26.13 -1.85
C SER A 211 44.05 25.45 -2.38
N TRP A 212 44.05 24.15 -2.41
CA TRP A 212 42.84 23.45 -2.81
C TRP A 212 41.72 23.61 -1.76
N HIS A 213 40.89 24.56 -2.02
CA HIS A 213 39.62 24.72 -1.35
C HIS A 213 38.52 24.66 -2.40
N PRO A 214 37.65 23.69 -2.41
CA PRO A 214 36.51 23.68 -3.34
C PRO A 214 35.61 24.87 -3.02
N HIS A 215 35.60 25.86 -3.92
CA HIS A 215 34.80 27.06 -3.76
C HIS A 215 33.32 26.87 -3.96
N SER A 216 32.90 25.69 -4.34
CA SER A 216 31.49 25.33 -4.49
C SER A 216 31.36 23.82 -4.48
N ASP A 217 30.19 23.35 -4.21
CA ASP A 217 29.81 21.96 -4.31
C ASP A 217 29.74 21.48 -5.78
N LYS A 218 30.59 22.03 -6.66
CA LYS A 218 30.65 21.67 -8.08
C LYS A 218 32.00 21.03 -8.40
N ALA A 219 32.00 20.18 -9.38
CA ALA A 219 33.20 19.59 -9.92
C ALA A 219 34.16 20.71 -10.43
N PRO A 220 35.49 20.44 -10.43
CA PRO A 220 36.45 21.41 -10.94
C PRO A 220 36.09 21.89 -12.35
N ALA A 221 36.27 23.18 -12.55
CA ALA A 221 35.99 23.78 -13.81
C ALA A 221 36.84 23.18 -14.95
N GLY A 222 36.24 22.61 -15.88
CA GLY A 222 36.86 21.90 -16.99
C GLY A 222 36.01 20.85 -17.60
N GLN A 223 34.87 20.68 -16.97
CA GLN A 223 33.96 20.12 -17.37
C GLN A 223 33.41 19.28 -17.71
N VAL A 224 32.84 19.15 -17.32
CA VAL A 224 32.16 18.00 -17.51
C VAL A 224 30.84 18.16 -17.96
N ALA A 225 30.67 17.78 -19.07
CA ALA A 225 29.37 17.57 -19.65
C ALA A 225 28.49 16.66 -18.80
N ALA A 226 29.06 15.92 -17.96
CA ALA A 226 28.36 15.04 -17.03
C ALA A 226 27.65 15.75 -15.89
N ALA A 227 27.77 17.04 -15.79
CA ALA A 227 26.91 17.80 -14.92
C ALA A 227 25.44 17.86 -15.37
N ASN A 228 25.11 17.22 -16.44
CA ASN A 228 23.75 16.84 -16.74
C ASN A 228 23.33 15.62 -15.94
N LEU A 229 23.42 15.76 -14.64
CA LEU A 229 22.61 14.92 -13.80
C LEU A 229 21.15 15.33 -14.03
N PRO A 230 20.32 14.45 -14.51
CA PRO A 230 18.92 14.71 -14.58
C PRO A 230 18.42 14.71 -13.16
N GLY A 231 18.28 15.83 -12.60
CA GLY A 231 17.82 15.88 -11.24
C GLY A 231 17.22 17.20 -10.92
N SER A 232 17.30 18.08 -11.80
CA SER A 232 16.58 19.31 -11.65
C SER A 232 15.22 19.18 -12.29
N GLY A 233 14.34 18.69 -11.51
CA GLY A 233 13.01 19.17 -11.56
C GLY A 233 12.32 19.11 -12.87
N VAL A 234 11.75 18.04 -13.17
CA VAL A 234 10.45 18.14 -13.81
C VAL A 234 9.43 18.04 -12.71
N GLY A 235 8.81 19.14 -12.47
CA GLY A 235 7.65 19.19 -11.61
C GLY A 235 6.62 18.23 -12.10
N LEU A 236 6.02 17.64 -11.20
CA LEU A 236 5.00 16.76 -11.34
C LEU A 236 3.76 17.19 -10.80
N PRO A 237 2.73 16.77 -11.29
CA PRO A 237 1.44 16.94 -10.76
C PRO A 237 1.10 15.75 -9.98
N ASP A 238 0.36 15.79 -9.25
CA ASP A 238 -0.12 15.86 -8.13
C ASP A 238 -1.54 15.55 -8.03
N GLY A 239 -1.92 14.84 -7.28
CA GLY A 239 -2.67 14.38 -6.70
C GLY A 239 -3.82 14.17 -6.06
N TYR A 240 -4.54 13.71 -5.63
CA TYR A 240 -5.29 13.21 -4.93
C TYR A 240 -6.50 12.97 -4.55
N PHE A 241 -7.29 12.71 -3.99
CA PHE A 241 -8.11 12.31 -3.18
C PHE A 241 -9.42 12.17 -3.10
N THR A 242 -10.16 11.74 -2.51
CA THR A 242 -11.04 11.10 -2.04
C THR A 242 -12.31 11.20 -1.75
N GLU A 243 -13.23 10.67 -1.68
CA GLU A 243 -14.24 10.50 -1.21
C GLU A 243 -15.48 10.21 -1.29
N ILE A 244 -16.42 10.09 -1.12
CA ILE A 244 -17.49 9.42 -1.26
C ILE A 244 -18.75 9.72 -1.02
N GLN A 245 -19.60 9.34 -1.57
CA GLN A 245 -20.77 9.63 -1.60
C GLN A 245 -21.84 8.85 -1.52
N LYS A 246 -22.84 9.14 -1.43
CA LYS A 246 -23.98 8.57 -1.73
C LYS A 246 -25.24 9.10 -1.44
N ASP A 247 -26.14 8.97 -1.89
CA ASP A 247 -27.26 9.17 -2.25
C ASP A 247 -28.33 8.84 -1.47
N THR A 248 -29.29 9.60 -1.34
CA THR A 248 -30.52 9.19 -0.99
C THR A 248 -31.69 9.97 -1.09
N VAL A 249 -32.76 9.48 -1.13
CA VAL A 249 -34.04 10.14 -1.25
C VAL A 249 -34.86 9.85 -0.04
N SER A 250 -35.49 10.86 0.51
CA SER A 250 -36.37 10.68 1.65
C SER A 250 -37.77 10.23 1.25
N VAL A 251 -38.43 9.60 2.16
CA VAL A 251 -39.68 8.95 1.92
C VAL A 251 -40.59 9.04 3.10
N GLN A 252 -41.86 9.14 2.83
CA GLN A 252 -42.92 9.01 3.84
C GLN A 252 -43.37 7.57 4.01
N TYR A 253 -43.73 7.20 5.22
CA TYR A 253 -44.06 5.84 5.58
C TYR A 253 -45.53 5.52 5.35
N ALA A 254 -45.77 4.38 4.74
CA ALA A 254 -47.03 3.71 4.88
C ALA A 254 -47.06 2.96 6.21
N ASP A 255 -48.18 2.78 6.83
CA ASP A 255 -48.31 2.04 8.08
C ASP A 255 -47.70 0.65 8.00
N SER A 256 -46.92 0.30 8.98
CA SER A 256 -46.21 -0.95 9.05
C SER A 256 -47.08 -2.08 9.51
N PRO A 257 -47.60 -2.90 8.62
CA PRO A 257 -48.26 -4.12 9.09
C PRO A 257 -47.25 -5.22 9.45
N LEU A 258 -47.68 -6.12 10.29
CA LEU A 258 -46.99 -7.34 10.57
C LEU A 258 -46.92 -8.22 9.29
N LEU A 259 -45.80 -8.86 9.11
CA LEU A 259 -45.47 -9.62 7.89
C LEU A 259 -46.50 -10.61 7.40
N ALA A 260 -47.21 -11.26 8.28
CA ALA A 260 -48.26 -12.22 7.95
C ALA A 260 -49.40 -11.62 7.12
N THR A 261 -49.54 -10.31 7.04
CA THR A 261 -50.58 -9.61 6.34
C THR A 261 -50.21 -9.07 4.98
N TYR A 262 -48.94 -9.08 4.60
CA TYR A 262 -48.51 -8.49 3.32
C TYR A 262 -49.09 -9.21 2.09
N ARG A 263 -49.16 -10.52 2.09
CA ARG A 263 -49.64 -11.30 0.93
C ARG A 263 -51.10 -11.07 0.57
N ASN A 264 -51.94 -10.59 1.51
CA ASN A 264 -53.37 -10.44 1.30
C ASN A 264 -53.84 -8.96 1.32
N LYS A 265 -52.93 -8.00 1.52
CA LYS A 265 -53.25 -6.57 1.64
C LYS A 265 -52.99 -5.85 0.32
N VAL A 266 -53.95 -5.04 -0.10
CA VAL A 266 -53.81 -4.13 -1.22
C VAL A 266 -53.35 -2.77 -0.68
N TYR A 267 -52.27 -2.26 -1.21
CA TYR A 267 -51.69 -0.97 -0.81
C TYR A 267 -52.13 0.11 -1.79
N THR A 268 -52.38 1.30 -1.32
CA THR A 268 -52.70 2.45 -2.14
C THR A 268 -51.63 3.50 -2.05
N VAL A 269 -51.17 4.04 -3.19
CA VAL A 269 -50.15 5.08 -3.28
C VAL A 269 -50.72 6.31 -3.97
N GLY A 270 -50.49 7.48 -3.37
CA GLY A 270 -50.97 8.76 -3.86
C GLY A 270 -52.45 9.03 -3.53
N VAL A 271 -52.98 10.18 -3.99
CA VAL A 271 -54.31 10.65 -3.71
C VAL A 271 -55.20 10.44 -4.93
N PRO A 272 -56.38 9.83 -4.80
CA PRO A 272 -57.33 9.67 -5.91
C PRO A 272 -57.68 11.02 -6.54
N GLY A 273 -57.65 11.07 -7.87
CA GLY A 273 -58.03 12.28 -8.64
C GLY A 273 -56.90 13.30 -8.83
N GLN A 274 -55.72 13.12 -8.25
CA GLN A 274 -54.56 14.00 -8.43
C GLN A 274 -53.62 13.61 -9.57
N ASN A 275 -53.97 12.64 -10.37
CA ASN A 275 -53.17 12.29 -11.54
C ASN A 275 -53.25 13.42 -12.58
N LYS A 276 -52.10 14.07 -12.80
CA LYS A 276 -51.93 15.22 -13.73
C LYS A 276 -51.81 14.78 -15.21
N GLY A 277 -52.37 13.63 -15.57
CA GLY A 277 -52.31 13.16 -16.97
C GLY A 277 -50.97 12.54 -17.36
N SER A 278 -50.10 12.30 -16.41
CA SER A 278 -48.85 11.56 -16.65
C SER A 278 -49.14 10.07 -16.90
N SER A 279 -48.49 9.47 -17.87
CA SER A 279 -48.57 8.04 -18.14
C SER A 279 -47.98 7.19 -17.04
N THR A 280 -47.09 7.76 -16.21
CA THR A 280 -46.41 7.12 -15.09
C THR A 280 -46.35 7.99 -13.86
N ASN A 281 -46.49 7.41 -12.68
CA ASN A 281 -46.40 8.04 -11.37
C ASN A 281 -45.19 7.52 -10.63
N ARG A 282 -44.55 8.36 -9.78
CA ARG A 282 -43.40 8.04 -9.02
C ARG A 282 -43.76 7.50 -7.66
N VAL A 283 -43.48 6.21 -7.46
CA VAL A 283 -43.62 5.54 -6.16
C VAL A 283 -42.21 5.51 -5.51
N ARG A 284 -42.12 5.98 -4.28
CA ARG A 284 -40.91 6.03 -3.47
C ARG A 284 -41.12 5.19 -2.22
N GLY A 285 -40.06 4.70 -1.64
CA GLY A 285 -40.14 3.98 -0.37
C GLY A 285 -38.82 3.66 0.26
N THR A 286 -38.89 3.17 1.50
CA THR A 286 -37.75 2.61 2.19
C THR A 286 -38.03 1.13 2.43
N VAL A 287 -37.04 0.29 2.15
CA VAL A 287 -37.05 -1.09 2.53
C VAL A 287 -36.19 -1.27 3.78
N THR A 288 -36.80 -1.86 4.82
CA THR A 288 -36.12 -2.13 6.09
C THR A 288 -36.21 -3.61 6.43
N GLU A 289 -35.27 -4.10 7.20
CA GLU A 289 -35.32 -5.43 7.78
C GLU A 289 -36.36 -5.44 8.91
N ALA A 290 -37.23 -6.44 8.91
CA ALA A 290 -38.34 -6.47 9.87
C ALA A 290 -37.92 -6.73 11.31
N GLU A 291 -36.78 -7.41 11.52
CA GLU A 291 -36.28 -7.72 12.85
C GLU A 291 -35.46 -6.60 13.48
N THR A 292 -34.68 -5.89 12.69
CA THR A 292 -33.74 -4.86 13.17
C THR A 292 -34.25 -3.44 12.96
N GLY A 293 -35.19 -3.23 12.03
CA GLY A 293 -35.57 -1.92 11.53
C GLY A 293 -34.49 -1.23 10.68
N GLU A 294 -33.37 -1.91 10.38
CA GLU A 294 -32.30 -1.36 9.59
C GLU A 294 -32.68 -1.18 8.12
N PRO A 295 -32.23 -0.11 7.48
CA PRO A 295 -32.45 0.09 6.06
C PRO A 295 -31.71 -0.96 5.24
N MET A 296 -32.40 -1.62 4.34
CA MET A 296 -31.87 -2.68 3.50
C MET A 296 -31.31 -2.11 2.20
N TYR A 297 -30.01 -2.26 2.03
CA TYR A 297 -29.31 -1.92 0.79
C TYR A 297 -29.47 -3.01 -0.26
N GLY A 298 -29.72 -2.58 -1.50
CA GLY A 298 -29.63 -3.46 -2.63
C GLY A 298 -30.85 -4.34 -2.86
N VAL A 299 -31.95 -4.13 -2.16
CA VAL A 299 -33.22 -4.81 -2.43
C VAL A 299 -33.68 -4.43 -3.83
N VAL A 300 -33.98 -5.40 -4.63
CA VAL A 300 -34.57 -5.18 -5.95
C VAL A 300 -36.08 -5.14 -5.84
N ILE A 301 -36.65 -4.10 -6.43
CA ILE A 301 -38.09 -3.87 -6.51
C ILE A 301 -38.45 -3.86 -8.01
N TYR A 302 -39.31 -4.76 -8.44
CA TYR A 302 -39.72 -4.74 -9.82
C TYR A 302 -41.24 -4.93 -9.95
N ASP A 303 -41.82 -4.35 -11.00
CA ASP A 303 -43.25 -4.47 -11.31
C ASP A 303 -43.49 -5.48 -12.43
N ASP A 304 -44.36 -6.44 -12.18
CA ASP A 304 -44.67 -7.55 -13.11
C ASP A 304 -45.34 -7.09 -14.39
N ILE A 305 -46.10 -5.99 -14.33
CA ILE A 305 -46.92 -5.50 -15.43
C ILE A 305 -46.09 -4.68 -16.42
N THR A 306 -45.35 -3.68 -15.91
CA THR A 306 -44.54 -2.78 -16.76
C THR A 306 -43.14 -3.27 -16.95
N ARG A 307 -42.68 -4.27 -16.17
CA ARG A 307 -41.33 -4.71 -16.04
C ARG A 307 -40.33 -3.61 -15.60
N SER A 308 -40.88 -2.50 -15.10
CA SER A 308 -40.08 -1.45 -14.48
C SER A 308 -39.51 -1.95 -13.16
N TYR A 309 -38.28 -1.55 -12.85
CA TYR A 309 -37.68 -1.95 -11.59
C TYR A 309 -36.68 -0.91 -11.08
N THR A 310 -36.33 -1.05 -9.83
CA THR A 310 -35.38 -0.20 -9.12
C THR A 310 -34.66 -1.01 -8.04
N ARG A 311 -33.72 -0.38 -7.37
CA ARG A 311 -33.00 -0.95 -6.26
C ARG A 311 -32.96 -0.01 -5.09
N SER A 312 -33.05 -0.54 -3.86
CA SER A 312 -32.83 0.28 -2.68
C SER A 312 -31.35 0.68 -2.53
N ASP A 313 -31.12 1.93 -2.15
CA ASP A 313 -29.82 2.47 -1.86
C ASP A 313 -29.29 2.03 -0.45
N ARG A 314 -28.15 2.54 -0.03
CA ARG A 314 -27.54 2.24 1.29
C ARG A 314 -28.41 2.64 2.48
N ASN A 315 -29.42 3.46 2.27
CA ASN A 315 -30.39 3.84 3.29
C ASN A 315 -31.72 3.16 3.09
N GLY A 316 -31.74 2.08 2.31
CA GLY A 316 -32.94 1.30 2.02
C GLY A 316 -33.92 1.98 1.08
N GLN A 317 -33.60 3.16 0.51
CA GLN A 317 -34.57 3.92 -0.27
C GLN A 317 -34.60 3.47 -1.72
N TYR A 318 -35.80 3.45 -2.27
CA TYR A 318 -36.05 3.11 -3.67
C TYR A 318 -37.02 4.08 -4.33
N ARG A 319 -37.03 4.08 -5.65
CA ARG A 319 -37.97 4.84 -6.47
C ARG A 319 -38.26 4.07 -7.74
N ILE A 320 -39.52 3.89 -8.06
CA ILE A 320 -39.97 3.20 -9.24
C ILE A 320 -41.07 4.02 -9.93
N ALA A 321 -41.08 4.02 -11.27
CA ALA A 321 -42.10 4.68 -12.08
C ALA A 321 -43.15 3.63 -12.44
N LEU A 322 -44.43 3.86 -12.07
CA LEU A 322 -45.52 2.94 -12.27
C LEU A 322 -46.68 3.63 -12.94
N PRO A 323 -47.48 2.93 -13.79
CA PRO A 323 -48.69 3.49 -14.34
C PRO A 323 -49.74 3.67 -13.24
N ALA A 324 -50.73 4.53 -13.50
CA ALA A 324 -51.87 4.62 -12.63
C ALA A 324 -52.69 3.33 -12.72
N GLY A 325 -53.25 2.88 -11.61
CA GLY A 325 -54.02 1.66 -11.52
C GLY A 325 -53.32 0.56 -10.71
N GLU A 326 -53.68 -0.69 -10.96
CA GLU A 326 -53.17 -1.86 -10.24
C GLU A 326 -51.81 -2.27 -10.79
N ASN A 327 -50.86 -2.45 -9.88
CA ASN A 327 -49.49 -2.92 -10.14
C ASN A 327 -49.12 -4.02 -9.14
N VAL A 328 -48.19 -4.90 -9.48
CA VAL A 328 -47.68 -5.94 -8.60
C VAL A 328 -46.18 -5.72 -8.44
N LEU A 329 -45.79 -5.28 -7.25
CA LEU A 329 -44.39 -5.01 -6.91
C LEU A 329 -43.78 -6.21 -6.20
N HIS A 330 -42.73 -6.74 -6.78
CA HIS A 330 -41.89 -7.78 -6.19
C HIS A 330 -40.67 -7.14 -5.50
N PHE A 331 -40.44 -7.55 -4.26
CA PHE A 331 -39.27 -7.16 -3.47
C PHE A 331 -38.41 -8.39 -3.24
N SER A 332 -37.17 -8.35 -3.65
CA SER A 332 -36.22 -9.45 -3.53
C SER A 332 -34.87 -9.00 -3.04
N ALA A 333 -34.30 -9.72 -2.06
CA ALA A 333 -32.96 -9.51 -1.53
C ALA A 333 -32.32 -10.81 -1.08
N ASP A 334 -31.01 -10.93 -1.12
CA ASP A 334 -30.31 -12.15 -0.73
C ASP A 334 -30.58 -12.48 0.75
N GLY A 335 -31.05 -13.69 0.99
CA GLY A 335 -31.35 -14.19 2.33
C GLY A 335 -32.68 -13.72 2.93
N LYS A 336 -33.48 -12.93 2.23
CA LYS A 336 -34.76 -12.43 2.68
C LYS A 336 -35.92 -13.16 2.00
N GLU A 337 -37.06 -13.20 2.65
CA GLU A 337 -38.28 -13.70 2.04
C GLU A 337 -38.75 -12.71 0.96
N GLU A 338 -38.99 -13.20 -0.24
CA GLU A 338 -39.52 -12.39 -1.34
C GLU A 338 -40.96 -11.95 -1.05
N LEU A 339 -41.25 -10.68 -1.29
CA LEU A 339 -42.54 -10.11 -1.04
C LEU A 339 -43.21 -9.65 -2.33
N ASP A 340 -44.43 -10.09 -2.56
CA ASP A 340 -45.30 -9.65 -3.66
C ASP A 340 -46.40 -8.75 -3.11
N LEU A 341 -46.40 -7.49 -3.49
CA LEU A 341 -47.33 -6.49 -3.02
C LEU A 341 -48.26 -6.04 -4.16
N ARG A 342 -49.58 -6.12 -3.96
CA ARG A 342 -50.54 -5.49 -4.86
C ARG A 342 -50.72 -4.04 -4.50
N VAL A 343 -50.39 -3.15 -5.44
CA VAL A 343 -50.33 -1.70 -5.22
C VAL A 343 -51.24 -0.99 -6.21
N ILE A 344 -52.18 -0.22 -5.71
CA ILE A 344 -53.01 0.65 -6.55
C ILE A 344 -52.39 2.06 -6.51
N VAL A 345 -51.87 2.51 -7.63
CA VAL A 345 -51.25 3.81 -7.79
C VAL A 345 -52.26 4.86 -8.31
N HIS A 346 -52.51 5.88 -7.53
CA HIS A 346 -53.40 6.99 -7.91
C HIS A 346 -52.63 8.23 -8.40
N SER A 347 -51.52 8.53 -7.77
CA SER A 347 -50.62 9.64 -8.10
C SER A 347 -49.24 9.37 -7.50
N ASP A 348 -48.30 10.30 -7.63
CA ASP A 348 -47.02 10.23 -6.93
C ASP A 348 -47.22 10.02 -5.43
N GLY A 349 -46.45 9.12 -4.81
CA GLY A 349 -46.57 8.84 -3.38
C GLY A 349 -45.50 7.90 -2.82
N ALA A 350 -45.72 7.44 -1.60
CA ALA A 350 -44.75 6.61 -0.87
C ALA A 350 -45.31 5.26 -0.47
N LEU A 351 -44.45 4.22 -0.50
CA LEU A 351 -44.73 2.88 -0.01
C LEU A 351 -43.48 2.32 0.67
N ASN A 352 -43.51 2.16 1.99
CA ASN A 352 -42.42 1.55 2.75
C ASN A 352 -42.70 0.07 3.00
N VAL A 353 -41.63 -0.73 2.97
CA VAL A 353 -41.72 -2.19 3.02
C VAL A 353 -40.71 -2.73 4.03
N MET A 354 -41.10 -3.75 4.78
CA MET A 354 -40.21 -4.51 5.67
C MET A 354 -40.06 -5.94 5.13
N MET A 355 -38.83 -6.46 5.13
CA MET A 355 -38.51 -7.82 4.70
C MET A 355 -38.01 -8.65 5.85
N THR A 356 -38.37 -9.94 5.89
CA THR A 356 -37.89 -10.93 6.87
C THR A 356 -36.86 -11.86 6.27
N ASP A 357 -36.11 -12.51 7.15
CA ASP A 357 -35.25 -13.62 6.76
C ASP A 357 -36.04 -14.81 6.16
N LYS A 358 -35.50 -15.37 5.11
CA LYS A 358 -36.07 -16.53 4.45
C LYS A 358 -35.88 -17.79 5.30
N VAL A 359 -36.89 -18.17 6.04
CA VAL A 359 -36.91 -19.34 6.93
C VAL A 359 -37.11 -20.67 6.19
N THR A 360 -37.54 -20.66 4.92
CA THR A 360 -37.85 -21.88 4.15
C THR A 360 -37.14 -21.86 2.81
N MET A 361 -36.45 -22.95 2.48
CA MET A 361 -35.94 -23.19 1.12
C MET A 361 -37.14 -23.33 0.17
N LEU A 362 -37.52 -22.24 -0.49
CA LEU A 362 -38.45 -22.32 -1.61
C LEU A 362 -37.67 -22.66 -2.88
N LYS A 363 -38.35 -23.41 -3.75
CA LYS A 363 -37.82 -23.82 -5.05
C LYS A 363 -37.53 -22.60 -5.92
N GLU A 364 -36.26 -22.48 -6.29
CA GLU A 364 -35.73 -21.88 -7.50
C GLU A 364 -36.23 -20.50 -7.92
N ALA A 365 -35.71 -19.44 -7.28
CA ALA A 365 -35.42 -18.25 -8.05
C ALA A 365 -34.09 -18.51 -8.77
N VAL A 366 -34.11 -18.67 -10.07
CA VAL A 366 -32.97 -19.08 -10.87
C VAL A 366 -31.94 -17.95 -10.99
N VAL A 367 -32.41 -16.70 -10.97
CA VAL A 367 -31.58 -15.50 -11.08
C VAL A 367 -31.71 -14.63 -9.84
N SER A 368 -30.62 -14.23 -9.23
CA SER A 368 -30.67 -13.36 -8.05
C SER A 368 -30.87 -11.90 -8.45
N ALA A 369 -31.46 -11.15 -7.55
CA ALA A 369 -31.57 -9.70 -7.66
C ALA A 369 -30.20 -9.01 -7.81
N GLU A 370 -29.17 -9.57 -7.17
CA GLU A 370 -27.80 -9.09 -7.26
C GLU A 370 -27.23 -9.24 -8.68
N SER A 371 -27.50 -10.36 -9.35
CA SER A 371 -27.10 -10.62 -10.73
C SER A 371 -27.71 -9.59 -11.69
N MET A 372 -29.01 -9.33 -11.55
CA MET A 372 -29.69 -8.33 -12.40
C MET A 372 -29.22 -6.90 -12.10
N ALA A 373 -28.85 -6.59 -10.85
CA ALA A 373 -28.32 -5.28 -10.49
C ALA A 373 -26.95 -5.04 -11.13
N GLN A 374 -26.14 -6.07 -11.35
CA GLN A 374 -24.85 -5.94 -12.02
C GLN A 374 -24.98 -5.34 -13.43
N HIS A 375 -26.07 -5.64 -14.17
CA HIS A 375 -26.30 -5.10 -15.51
C HIS A 375 -26.77 -3.65 -15.52
N ARG A 376 -27.14 -3.07 -14.38
CA ARG A 376 -27.78 -1.74 -14.29
C ARG A 376 -26.88 -0.66 -13.78
N ASN A 377 -25.90 -0.98 -12.95
CA ASN A 377 -24.93 -0.01 -12.47
C ASN A 377 -24.02 0.43 -13.62
N THR A 378 -23.72 1.73 -13.68
CA THR A 378 -22.82 2.30 -14.69
C THR A 378 -21.38 1.90 -14.43
N GLU A 379 -21.00 1.81 -13.16
CA GLU A 379 -19.64 1.54 -12.75
C GLU A 379 -19.19 0.14 -13.17
N MET A 380 -17.93 0.05 -13.55
CA MET A 380 -17.25 -1.17 -13.93
C MET A 380 -16.22 -1.58 -12.87
N GLY A 381 -16.02 -2.90 -12.69
CA GLY A 381 -15.02 -3.43 -11.76
C GLY A 381 -15.37 -3.12 -10.30
N VAL A 382 -16.65 -3.05 -9.97
CA VAL A 382 -17.15 -2.92 -8.60
C VAL A 382 -17.63 -4.28 -8.11
N GLU A 383 -16.96 -4.79 -7.09
CA GLU A 383 -17.31 -6.07 -6.46
C GLU A 383 -17.97 -5.83 -5.10
N LYS A 384 -19.09 -6.47 -4.89
CA LYS A 384 -19.81 -6.44 -3.63
C LYS A 384 -19.77 -7.83 -2.98
N VAL A 385 -19.42 -7.87 -1.71
CA VAL A 385 -19.39 -9.12 -0.94
C VAL A 385 -20.38 -9.00 0.20
N SER A 386 -21.39 -9.86 0.20
CA SER A 386 -22.36 -9.90 1.30
C SER A 386 -21.78 -10.56 2.54
N VAL A 387 -22.23 -10.15 3.72
CA VAL A 387 -21.85 -10.76 5.00
C VAL A 387 -22.19 -12.25 5.04
N LYS A 388 -23.29 -12.64 4.41
CA LYS A 388 -23.70 -14.05 4.28
C LYS A 388 -22.67 -14.86 3.48
N THR A 389 -22.13 -14.29 2.41
CA THR A 389 -21.06 -14.91 1.62
C THR A 389 -19.75 -14.95 2.42
N LEU A 390 -19.42 -13.85 3.13
CA LEU A 390 -18.26 -13.76 4.00
C LEU A 390 -18.18 -14.91 5.00
N ASN A 391 -19.29 -15.20 5.68
CA ASN A 391 -19.36 -16.25 6.71
C ASN A 391 -19.32 -17.69 6.15
N LYS A 392 -19.47 -17.88 4.84
CA LYS A 392 -19.37 -19.19 4.17
C LYS A 392 -18.00 -19.50 3.59
N ILE A 393 -17.13 -18.52 3.45
CA ILE A 393 -15.78 -18.71 2.92
C ILE A 393 -14.92 -19.35 4.02
N PRO A 394 -14.33 -20.56 3.79
CA PRO A 394 -13.36 -21.12 4.73
C PRO A 394 -12.21 -20.16 4.95
N SER A 395 -11.93 -19.82 6.18
CA SER A 395 -10.82 -18.94 6.56
C SER A 395 -9.96 -19.58 7.64
N ALA A 396 -8.75 -19.08 7.83
CA ALA A 396 -7.89 -19.55 8.89
C ALA A 396 -8.62 -19.42 10.24
N PHE A 397 -8.65 -20.53 11.00
CA PHE A 397 -9.28 -20.60 12.32
C PHE A 397 -10.82 -20.41 12.34
N GLY A 398 -11.49 -20.41 11.16
CA GLY A 398 -12.96 -20.47 11.05
C GLY A 398 -13.70 -19.17 11.32
N GLU A 399 -13.03 -18.07 11.44
CA GLU A 399 -13.63 -16.73 11.55
C GLU A 399 -13.82 -16.10 10.17
N GLY A 400 -15.00 -15.53 9.88
CA GLY A 400 -15.23 -14.74 8.68
C GLY A 400 -14.24 -13.56 8.60
N ASP A 401 -13.65 -13.34 7.43
CA ASP A 401 -12.59 -12.34 7.27
C ASP A 401 -12.80 -11.53 5.99
N VAL A 402 -12.97 -10.21 6.17
CA VAL A 402 -13.25 -9.27 5.06
C VAL A 402 -12.11 -9.25 4.05
N ILE A 403 -10.86 -9.16 4.49
CA ILE A 403 -9.71 -9.12 3.59
C ILE A 403 -9.53 -10.46 2.88
N LYS A 404 -9.71 -11.58 3.58
CA LYS A 404 -9.65 -12.91 2.96
C LYS A 404 -10.74 -13.10 1.92
N ALA A 405 -11.95 -12.59 2.15
CA ALA A 405 -13.02 -12.61 1.17
C ALA A 405 -12.68 -11.76 -0.06
N VAL A 406 -12.17 -10.56 0.12
CA VAL A 406 -11.70 -9.67 -0.96
C VAL A 406 -10.58 -10.35 -1.76
N LEU A 407 -9.68 -11.07 -1.12
CA LEU A 407 -8.60 -11.83 -1.75
C LEU A 407 -9.09 -12.99 -2.63
N THR A 408 -10.34 -13.43 -2.52
CA THR A 408 -10.90 -14.47 -3.42
C THR A 408 -11.44 -13.90 -4.73
N LEU A 409 -11.54 -12.58 -4.88
CA LEU A 409 -12.05 -11.90 -6.07
C LEU A 409 -11.01 -11.85 -7.20
N PRO A 410 -11.45 -11.78 -8.48
CA PRO A 410 -10.53 -11.66 -9.61
C PRO A 410 -9.78 -10.31 -9.60
N GLY A 411 -8.51 -10.35 -9.99
CA GLY A 411 -7.65 -9.16 -10.04
C GLY A 411 -7.17 -8.64 -8.69
N VAL A 412 -7.51 -9.32 -7.59
CA VAL A 412 -7.03 -9.01 -6.23
C VAL A 412 -6.04 -10.07 -5.79
N LYS A 413 -4.81 -9.69 -5.51
CA LYS A 413 -3.70 -10.60 -5.23
C LYS A 413 -3.23 -10.48 -3.80
N SER A 414 -3.04 -11.63 -3.16
CA SER A 414 -2.32 -11.71 -1.89
C SER A 414 -0.82 -11.54 -2.13
N VAL A 415 -0.15 -10.91 -1.20
CA VAL A 415 1.32 -10.87 -1.18
C VAL A 415 1.91 -12.18 -0.65
N GLY A 416 1.14 -12.93 0.11
CA GLY A 416 1.50 -14.21 0.73
C GLY A 416 0.56 -14.53 1.89
N GLU A 417 0.70 -15.72 2.48
CA GLU A 417 0.04 -16.03 3.76
C GLU A 417 0.51 -15.08 4.84
N ALA A 418 -0.35 -14.68 5.74
CA ALA A 418 -0.01 -13.73 6.80
C ALA A 418 0.62 -12.41 6.27
N SER A 419 -0.01 -11.81 5.27
CA SER A 419 0.34 -10.48 4.75
C SER A 419 -0.81 -9.52 4.99
N GLY A 420 -0.50 -8.34 5.55
CA GLY A 420 -1.49 -7.32 5.91
C GLY A 420 -2.12 -6.58 4.74
N GLY A 421 -1.62 -6.72 3.53
CA GLY A 421 -2.07 -5.98 2.37
C GLY A 421 -2.56 -6.85 1.23
N PHE A 422 -3.13 -6.20 0.23
CA PHE A 422 -3.51 -6.82 -1.04
C PHE A 422 -3.16 -5.89 -2.21
N ASN A 423 -2.98 -6.48 -3.38
CA ASN A 423 -2.65 -5.79 -4.61
C ASN A 423 -3.82 -5.87 -5.57
N VAL A 424 -4.24 -4.77 -6.16
CA VAL A 424 -5.35 -4.72 -7.12
C VAL A 424 -4.82 -4.26 -8.48
N ARG A 425 -5.03 -5.11 -9.51
CA ARG A 425 -4.71 -4.77 -10.91
C ARG A 425 -3.32 -4.16 -11.07
N GLY A 426 -2.33 -4.79 -10.44
CA GLY A 426 -0.93 -4.36 -10.54
C GLY A 426 -0.59 -3.06 -9.82
N GLY A 427 -1.38 -2.67 -8.83
CA GLY A 427 -1.01 -1.65 -7.84
C GLY A 427 -0.37 -2.25 -6.61
N SER A 428 0.49 -1.49 -5.93
CA SER A 428 1.06 -1.86 -4.63
C SER A 428 0.01 -1.78 -3.51
N ALA A 429 0.30 -2.35 -2.36
CA ALA A 429 -0.65 -2.42 -1.26
C ALA A 429 -1.03 -1.03 -0.71
N ASP A 430 -0.08 -0.09 -0.65
CA ASP A 430 -0.30 1.30 -0.24
C ASP A 430 -1.15 2.11 -1.23
N GLN A 431 -1.31 1.63 -2.46
CA GLN A 431 -2.10 2.27 -3.50
C GLN A 431 -3.60 1.95 -3.40
N ASN A 432 -4.02 1.20 -2.40
CA ASN A 432 -5.42 0.92 -2.12
C ASN A 432 -5.91 1.80 -0.96
N LEU A 433 -7.03 2.47 -1.15
CA LEU A 433 -7.73 3.17 -0.08
C LEU A 433 -8.63 2.18 0.65
N ILE A 434 -8.38 2.00 1.94
CA ILE A 434 -9.17 1.08 2.77
C ILE A 434 -9.93 1.91 3.79
N LEU A 435 -11.26 1.83 3.74
CA LEU A 435 -12.15 2.62 4.57
C LEU A 435 -13.02 1.72 5.46
N PHE A 436 -13.23 2.17 6.70
CA PHE A 436 -14.24 1.63 7.59
C PHE A 436 -15.13 2.77 8.11
N ASN A 437 -16.38 2.77 7.71
CA ASN A 437 -17.32 3.89 7.96
C ASN A 437 -16.77 5.27 7.56
N GLY A 438 -16.03 5.32 6.44
CA GLY A 438 -15.38 6.52 5.94
C GLY A 438 -14.04 6.89 6.60
N ASN A 439 -13.62 6.22 7.67
CA ASN A 439 -12.31 6.38 8.30
C ASN A 439 -11.26 5.59 7.55
N THR A 440 -10.05 6.12 7.40
CA THR A 440 -8.94 5.45 6.76
C THR A 440 -8.28 4.44 7.70
N ILE A 441 -8.19 3.18 7.26
CA ILE A 441 -7.48 2.12 7.97
C ILE A 441 -6.11 1.93 7.32
N TYR A 442 -5.06 2.38 7.97
CA TYR A 442 -3.69 2.30 7.47
C TYR A 442 -3.11 0.89 7.51
N ASN A 443 -3.42 0.14 8.57
CA ASN A 443 -3.12 -1.29 8.64
C ASN A 443 -4.42 -2.08 8.78
N PRO A 444 -4.87 -2.77 7.72
CA PRO A 444 -6.15 -3.46 7.70
C PRO A 444 -6.11 -4.86 8.31
N SER A 445 -5.07 -5.20 9.07
CA SER A 445 -4.86 -6.57 9.54
C SER A 445 -4.26 -6.65 10.94
N HIS A 446 -4.55 -7.76 11.61
CA HIS A 446 -3.95 -8.17 12.86
C HIS A 446 -2.93 -9.30 12.64
N LEU A 447 -1.93 -9.39 13.54
CA LEU A 447 -0.90 -10.43 13.56
C LEU A 447 -0.28 -10.64 12.17
N PHE A 448 0.23 -9.56 11.58
CA PHE A 448 0.87 -9.55 10.25
C PHE A 448 -0.02 -10.07 9.10
N GLY A 449 -1.34 -10.02 9.22
CA GLY A 449 -2.28 -10.42 8.17
C GLY A 449 -2.94 -11.79 8.38
N ILE A 450 -2.82 -12.37 9.54
CA ILE A 450 -3.55 -13.61 9.88
C ILE A 450 -5.05 -13.33 9.99
N PHE A 451 -5.45 -12.20 10.60
CA PHE A 451 -6.83 -11.75 10.71
C PHE A 451 -7.00 -10.35 10.13
N SER A 452 -8.18 -10.02 9.61
CA SER A 452 -8.48 -8.64 9.19
C SER A 452 -8.83 -7.75 10.39
N ALA A 453 -8.67 -6.45 10.24
CA ALA A 453 -9.05 -5.44 11.23
C ALA A 453 -10.59 -5.26 11.35
N PHE A 454 -11.37 -5.96 10.53
CA PHE A 454 -12.82 -5.82 10.46
C PHE A 454 -13.49 -6.97 11.23
N ASN A 455 -14.24 -6.64 12.27
CA ASN A 455 -15.06 -7.62 12.97
C ASN A 455 -16.25 -8.04 12.09
N PRO A 456 -16.34 -9.30 11.65
CA PRO A 456 -17.37 -9.74 10.70
C PRO A 456 -18.81 -9.60 11.24
N ASP A 457 -19.01 -9.61 12.55
CA ASP A 457 -20.35 -9.57 13.16
C ASP A 457 -20.97 -8.16 13.08
N ILE A 458 -20.15 -7.11 12.94
CA ILE A 458 -20.63 -5.72 12.84
C ILE A 458 -20.63 -5.19 11.41
N VAL A 459 -19.96 -5.86 10.46
CA VAL A 459 -19.92 -5.45 9.06
C VAL A 459 -21.27 -5.68 8.42
N ASN A 460 -21.72 -4.72 7.59
CA ASN A 460 -22.94 -4.78 6.81
C ASN A 460 -22.64 -4.89 5.30
N ASN A 461 -21.75 -4.02 4.79
CA ASN A 461 -21.47 -3.91 3.36
C ASN A 461 -19.98 -3.85 3.09
N ILE A 462 -19.56 -4.53 2.02
CA ILE A 462 -18.16 -4.55 1.56
C ILE A 462 -18.19 -4.25 0.06
N GLU A 463 -17.59 -3.14 -0.35
CA GLU A 463 -17.49 -2.75 -1.76
C GLU A 463 -16.04 -2.53 -2.14
N LEU A 464 -15.60 -3.20 -3.20
CA LEU A 464 -14.28 -3.01 -3.79
C LEU A 464 -14.41 -2.38 -5.17
N TYR A 465 -13.86 -1.19 -5.35
CA TYR A 465 -13.78 -0.47 -6.62
C TYR A 465 -12.42 -0.71 -7.24
N LYS A 466 -12.37 -1.46 -8.35
CA LYS A 466 -11.12 -1.83 -9.08
C LYS A 466 -10.84 -0.92 -10.28
N SER A 467 -11.88 -0.30 -10.88
CA SER A 467 -11.77 0.52 -12.09
C SER A 467 -12.56 1.82 -12.02
N SER A 468 -13.88 1.76 -12.14
CA SER A 468 -14.73 2.96 -12.09
C SER A 468 -14.83 3.46 -10.65
N ILE A 469 -13.83 4.26 -10.26
CA ILE A 469 -13.75 4.84 -8.92
C ILE A 469 -14.48 6.17 -8.95
N PRO A 470 -15.58 6.37 -8.20
CA PRO A 470 -16.33 7.63 -8.15
C PRO A 470 -15.47 8.85 -7.81
N ALA A 471 -15.83 10.05 -8.32
CA ALA A 471 -15.06 11.27 -8.10
C ALA A 471 -15.02 11.71 -6.61
N SER A 472 -15.93 11.17 -5.81
CA SER A 472 -15.92 11.31 -4.36
C SER A 472 -14.75 10.61 -3.66
N TYR A 473 -14.15 9.59 -4.25
CA TYR A 473 -12.95 8.93 -3.74
C TYR A 473 -11.66 9.46 -4.37
N GLY A 474 -10.57 9.46 -3.63
CA GLY A 474 -9.23 9.79 -4.15
C GLY A 474 -8.14 9.46 -3.13
N GLY A 475 -6.91 9.93 -3.36
CA GLY A 475 -5.77 9.73 -2.46
C GLY A 475 -5.04 8.40 -2.60
N ARG A 476 -5.50 7.53 -3.50
CA ARG A 476 -4.81 6.29 -3.86
C ARG A 476 -4.96 6.03 -5.36
N VAL A 477 -3.93 5.43 -5.95
CA VAL A 477 -3.85 5.25 -7.41
C VAL A 477 -4.27 3.86 -7.90
N SER A 478 -4.79 2.98 -7.03
CA SER A 478 -5.14 1.61 -7.42
C SER A 478 -6.61 1.25 -7.25
N SER A 479 -7.10 1.19 -6.03
CA SER A 479 -8.46 0.74 -5.72
C SER A 479 -9.00 1.39 -4.45
N VAL A 480 -10.31 1.23 -4.21
CA VAL A 480 -10.97 1.60 -2.96
C VAL A 480 -11.71 0.41 -2.40
N LEU A 481 -11.42 0.03 -1.16
CA LEU A 481 -12.20 -0.91 -0.37
C LEU A 481 -12.99 -0.11 0.67
N ASP A 482 -14.31 -0.04 0.48
CA ASP A 482 -15.22 0.61 1.42
C ASP A 482 -15.98 -0.44 2.21
N VAL A 483 -15.72 -0.51 3.51
CA VAL A 483 -16.39 -1.39 4.46
C VAL A 483 -17.28 -0.56 5.36
N GLN A 484 -18.52 -0.97 5.53
CA GLN A 484 -19.49 -0.27 6.37
C GLN A 484 -20.04 -1.21 7.43
N SER A 485 -20.24 -0.68 8.63
CA SER A 485 -20.90 -1.39 9.72
C SER A 485 -22.42 -1.28 9.64
N LYS A 486 -23.11 -2.13 10.40
CA LYS A 486 -24.51 -1.99 10.71
C LYS A 486 -24.76 -0.72 11.54
N ASP A 487 -25.97 -0.20 11.47
CA ASP A 487 -26.38 0.98 12.27
C ASP A 487 -26.84 0.64 13.70
N GLY A 488 -26.98 -0.66 14.01
CA GLY A 488 -27.56 -1.17 15.27
C GLY A 488 -29.09 -1.25 15.25
N ASN A 489 -29.63 -2.19 15.96
CA ASN A 489 -31.06 -2.50 15.98
C ASN A 489 -31.84 -1.42 16.74
N LEU A 490 -32.88 -0.86 16.13
CA LEU A 490 -33.75 0.18 16.72
C LEU A 490 -34.91 -0.37 17.55
N GLU A 491 -35.20 -1.68 17.45
CA GLU A 491 -36.40 -2.28 18.04
C GLU A 491 -36.11 -3.20 19.23
N LYS A 492 -35.09 -4.04 19.12
CA LYS A 492 -34.76 -5.05 20.14
C LYS A 492 -33.25 -5.16 20.37
N TRP A 493 -32.88 -5.64 21.52
CA TRP A 493 -31.51 -6.05 21.82
C TRP A 493 -31.25 -7.42 21.20
N GLN A 494 -30.11 -7.55 20.54
CA GLN A 494 -29.61 -8.79 19.98
C GLN A 494 -28.10 -8.79 19.97
N GLY A 495 -27.48 -9.95 19.75
CA GLY A 495 -26.05 -10.05 19.75
C GLY A 495 -25.56 -11.39 19.22
N SER A 496 -24.24 -11.49 19.12
CA SER A 496 -23.56 -12.72 18.76
C SER A 496 -22.30 -12.91 19.60
N ALA A 497 -21.95 -14.16 19.83
CA ALA A 497 -20.69 -14.54 20.45
C ALA A 497 -20.03 -15.64 19.62
N GLY A 498 -18.76 -15.47 19.29
CA GLY A 498 -17.96 -16.45 18.58
C GLY A 498 -16.81 -16.92 19.47
N ILE A 499 -16.62 -18.24 19.54
CA ILE A 499 -15.51 -18.86 20.26
C ILE A 499 -14.80 -19.81 19.31
N GLY A 500 -13.58 -19.49 18.95
CA GLY A 500 -12.70 -20.30 18.13
C GLY A 500 -11.50 -20.82 18.89
N LEU A 501 -10.60 -21.50 18.19
CA LEU A 501 -9.38 -22.08 18.78
C LEU A 501 -8.41 -21.01 19.31
N LEU A 502 -8.31 -19.87 18.63
CA LEU A 502 -7.36 -18.80 18.96
C LEU A 502 -8.03 -17.46 19.24
N THR A 503 -9.28 -17.26 18.84
CA THR A 503 -9.99 -15.99 18.94
C THR A 503 -11.34 -16.16 19.62
N SER A 504 -11.75 -15.11 20.34
CA SER A 504 -13.13 -14.93 20.76
C SER A 504 -13.62 -13.55 20.35
N ARG A 505 -14.89 -13.48 20.02
CA ARG A 505 -15.58 -12.24 19.66
C ARG A 505 -16.94 -12.14 20.32
N LEU A 506 -17.34 -10.89 20.56
CA LEU A 506 -18.65 -10.56 21.09
C LEU A 506 -19.18 -9.35 20.33
N HIS A 507 -20.45 -9.41 20.01
CA HIS A 507 -21.18 -8.29 19.41
C HIS A 507 -22.52 -8.16 20.12
N VAL A 508 -22.91 -6.91 20.39
CA VAL A 508 -24.20 -6.56 20.99
C VAL A 508 -24.72 -5.30 20.29
N GLU A 509 -25.99 -5.32 19.94
CA GLU A 509 -26.68 -4.16 19.37
C GLU A 509 -28.10 -4.04 19.92
N GLY A 510 -28.61 -2.80 19.96
CA GLY A 510 -29.99 -2.60 20.41
C GLY A 510 -30.36 -1.12 20.58
N PRO A 511 -31.66 -0.85 20.90
CA PRO A 511 -32.13 0.50 21.06
C PRO A 511 -31.72 1.10 22.43
N LEU A 512 -31.03 2.26 22.39
CA LEU A 512 -30.95 3.13 23.57
C LEU A 512 -32.26 3.91 23.75
N VAL A 513 -32.84 4.33 22.63
CA VAL A 513 -34.19 4.91 22.58
C VAL A 513 -34.91 4.24 21.42
N LYS A 514 -35.93 3.45 21.73
CA LYS A 514 -36.66 2.64 20.74
C LYS A 514 -37.15 3.50 19.57
N GLY A 515 -36.90 3.03 18.35
CA GLY A 515 -37.23 3.70 17.11
C GLY A 515 -36.39 4.92 16.78
N LYS A 516 -35.54 5.42 17.69
CA LYS A 516 -34.76 6.68 17.49
C LYS A 516 -33.26 6.51 17.62
N THR A 517 -32.79 5.81 18.64
CA THR A 517 -31.35 5.72 18.91
C THR A 517 -30.95 4.27 19.10
N SER A 518 -30.08 3.79 18.26
CA SER A 518 -29.46 2.49 18.37
C SER A 518 -27.99 2.59 18.77
N VAL A 519 -27.49 1.54 19.38
CA VAL A 519 -26.07 1.32 19.65
C VAL A 519 -25.67 -0.04 19.11
N ILE A 520 -24.46 -0.13 18.60
CA ILE A 520 -23.80 -1.36 18.22
C ILE A 520 -22.41 -1.37 18.84
N ALA A 521 -22.03 -2.45 19.48
CA ALA A 521 -20.70 -2.63 20.07
C ALA A 521 -20.17 -4.02 19.73
N GLY A 522 -18.91 -4.09 19.36
CA GLY A 522 -18.22 -5.35 19.08
C GLY A 522 -16.83 -5.33 19.70
N ALA A 523 -16.36 -6.49 20.13
CA ALA A 523 -15.00 -6.68 20.60
C ALA A 523 -14.48 -8.05 20.16
N ARG A 524 -13.18 -8.12 19.86
CA ARG A 524 -12.46 -9.37 19.59
C ARG A 524 -11.14 -9.38 20.35
N THR A 525 -10.70 -10.57 20.71
CA THR A 525 -9.37 -10.79 21.28
C THR A 525 -8.82 -12.16 20.89
N THR A 526 -7.51 -12.28 20.92
CA THR A 526 -6.82 -13.57 20.75
C THR A 526 -6.20 -14.04 22.05
N TYR A 527 -6.02 -15.35 22.16
CA TYR A 527 -5.34 -16.06 23.24
C TYR A 527 -4.40 -17.15 22.68
N SER A 528 -3.55 -16.77 21.72
CA SER A 528 -2.69 -17.71 20.98
C SER A 528 -1.42 -18.15 21.74
N ASP A 529 -1.05 -17.52 22.85
CA ASP A 529 0.18 -17.80 23.60
C ASP A 529 0.29 -19.27 24.07
N TRP A 530 -0.85 -19.92 24.38
CA TRP A 530 -0.86 -21.33 24.74
C TRP A 530 -0.36 -22.26 23.61
N LEU A 531 -0.59 -21.87 22.37
CA LEU A 531 -0.13 -22.61 21.19
C LEU A 531 1.36 -22.36 20.95
N LEU A 532 1.80 -21.11 21.02
CA LEU A 532 3.20 -20.72 20.83
C LEU A 532 4.12 -21.37 21.85
N LYS A 533 3.68 -21.48 23.11
CA LYS A 533 4.40 -22.16 24.19
C LYS A 533 4.55 -23.68 24.00
N ARG A 534 3.79 -24.30 23.09
CA ARG A 534 3.86 -25.72 22.77
C ARG A 534 4.65 -26.02 21.50
N LEU A 535 5.14 -25.00 20.81
CA LEU A 535 5.99 -25.19 19.64
C LEU A 535 7.34 -25.81 20.06
N PRO A 536 7.95 -26.67 19.22
CA PRO A 536 9.30 -27.17 19.44
C PRO A 536 10.30 -26.03 19.65
N GLN A 537 11.29 -26.20 20.49
CA GLN A 537 12.29 -25.16 20.80
C GLN A 537 13.11 -24.71 19.58
N GLU A 538 13.20 -25.55 18.57
CA GLU A 538 13.86 -25.23 17.28
C GLU A 538 13.02 -24.28 16.40
N SER A 539 11.77 -24.03 16.76
CA SER A 539 10.92 -23.07 16.05
C SER A 539 11.34 -21.64 16.36
N ALA A 540 11.47 -20.83 15.34
CA ALA A 540 11.72 -19.39 15.49
C ALA A 540 10.63 -18.65 16.29
N TYR A 541 9.48 -19.29 16.51
CA TYR A 541 8.34 -18.74 17.26
C TYR A 541 8.23 -19.32 18.68
N ALA A 542 9.10 -20.25 19.07
CA ALA A 542 9.11 -20.85 20.40
C ALA A 542 9.40 -19.77 21.45
N GLY A 543 8.58 -19.73 22.51
CA GLY A 543 8.71 -18.71 23.57
C GLY A 543 8.24 -17.30 23.19
N GLY A 544 7.80 -17.07 21.94
CA GLY A 544 7.20 -15.81 21.54
C GLY A 544 5.81 -15.57 22.10
N SER A 545 5.28 -14.39 21.87
CA SER A 545 3.89 -14.01 22.15
C SER A 545 3.24 -13.41 20.93
N ALA A 546 1.94 -13.67 20.74
CA ALA A 546 1.15 -13.10 19.67
C ALA A 546 -0.29 -12.88 20.15
N GLY A 547 -0.78 -11.67 20.04
CA GLY A 547 -2.14 -11.34 20.44
C GLY A 547 -2.61 -10.02 19.86
N PHE A 548 -3.92 -9.92 19.65
CA PHE A 548 -4.56 -8.66 19.34
C PHE A 548 -5.86 -8.51 20.14
N THR A 549 -6.28 -7.28 20.30
CA THR A 549 -7.61 -6.92 20.80
C THR A 549 -8.12 -5.76 19.96
N ASP A 550 -9.36 -5.85 19.51
CA ASP A 550 -10.07 -4.75 18.88
C ASP A 550 -11.44 -4.51 19.51
N ALA A 551 -11.90 -3.29 19.41
CA ALA A 551 -13.20 -2.85 19.87
C ALA A 551 -13.81 -1.83 18.91
N ASN A 552 -15.10 -1.96 18.67
CA ASN A 552 -15.91 -1.08 17.85
C ASN A 552 -17.10 -0.56 18.63
N LEU A 553 -17.45 0.69 18.41
CA LEU A 553 -18.64 1.30 18.98
C LEU A 553 -19.30 2.19 17.92
N GLY A 554 -20.57 1.95 17.65
CA GLY A 554 -21.40 2.78 16.78
C GLY A 554 -22.65 3.26 17.51
N ILE A 555 -23.02 4.50 17.34
CA ILE A 555 -24.27 5.08 17.85
C ILE A 555 -24.94 5.78 16.67
N THR A 556 -26.17 5.40 16.38
CA THR A 556 -26.99 6.03 15.36
C THR A 556 -28.22 6.69 16.02
N HIS A 557 -28.40 7.98 15.79
CA HIS A 557 -29.53 8.74 16.28
C HIS A 557 -30.32 9.33 15.12
N ARG A 558 -31.63 9.02 15.04
CA ARG A 558 -32.57 9.59 14.10
C ARG A 558 -33.32 10.73 14.79
N PHE A 559 -33.03 11.97 14.41
CA PHE A 559 -33.76 13.14 14.91
C PHE A 559 -35.21 13.14 14.36
N ASP A 560 -35.29 12.85 13.07
CA ASP A 560 -36.50 12.73 12.28
C ASP A 560 -36.25 11.82 11.05
N GLU A 561 -37.25 11.72 10.15
CA GLU A 561 -37.15 10.91 8.93
C GLU A 561 -36.06 11.38 7.96
N ASN A 562 -35.66 12.64 8.06
CA ASN A 562 -34.70 13.27 7.17
C ASN A 562 -33.31 13.42 7.79
N ASN A 563 -33.20 13.43 9.11
CA ASN A 563 -31.95 13.77 9.80
C ASN A 563 -31.46 12.60 10.65
N THR A 564 -30.29 12.09 10.33
CA THR A 564 -29.61 11.03 11.07
C THR A 564 -28.20 11.46 11.42
N LEU A 565 -27.80 11.24 12.66
CA LEU A 565 -26.44 11.44 13.14
C LEU A 565 -25.86 10.08 13.52
N GLN A 566 -24.68 9.78 13.03
CA GLN A 566 -23.93 8.57 13.33
C GLN A 566 -22.60 8.94 13.96
N ALA A 567 -22.28 8.35 15.08
CA ALA A 567 -20.98 8.42 15.71
C ALA A 567 -20.34 7.02 15.69
N TYR A 568 -19.09 6.96 15.33
CA TYR A 568 -18.37 5.70 15.23
C TYR A 568 -16.98 5.82 15.87
N ALA A 569 -16.53 4.76 16.55
CA ALA A 569 -15.20 4.62 17.10
C ALA A 569 -14.68 3.20 16.90
N TYR A 570 -13.42 3.08 16.56
CA TYR A 570 -12.68 1.84 16.42
C TYR A 570 -11.33 1.96 17.11
N TYR A 571 -10.98 0.97 17.91
CA TYR A 571 -9.68 0.84 18.55
C TYR A 571 -9.13 -0.55 18.34
N ALA A 572 -7.87 -0.67 17.98
CA ALA A 572 -7.18 -1.95 17.85
C ALA A 572 -5.75 -1.85 18.36
N THR A 573 -5.28 -2.93 18.95
CA THR A 573 -3.89 -3.10 19.37
C THR A 573 -3.44 -4.52 19.12
N ASP A 574 -2.25 -4.65 18.61
CA ASP A 574 -1.54 -5.89 18.34
C ASP A 574 -0.25 -5.93 19.14
N ARG A 575 0.09 -7.10 19.64
CA ARG A 575 1.40 -7.38 20.24
C ARG A 575 1.94 -8.67 19.67
N PHE A 576 3.18 -8.62 19.24
CA PHE A 576 3.86 -9.78 18.69
C PHE A 576 5.35 -9.76 19.10
N SER A 577 5.90 -10.89 19.52
CA SER A 577 7.33 -11.05 19.79
C SER A 577 7.85 -12.37 19.27
N PHE A 578 9.05 -12.34 18.70
CA PHE A 578 9.84 -13.52 18.36
C PHE A 578 10.77 -13.86 19.52
N GLY A 579 10.69 -15.07 20.06
CA GLY A 579 11.69 -15.62 20.95
C GLY A 579 12.12 -14.80 22.17
N GLY A 580 11.44 -13.68 22.46
CA GLY A 580 11.76 -12.78 23.58
C GLY A 580 12.59 -11.54 23.23
N ASP A 581 13.22 -11.49 22.05
CA ASP A 581 14.21 -10.46 21.70
C ASP A 581 13.57 -9.12 21.30
N THR A 582 12.66 -9.13 20.35
CA THR A 582 12.02 -7.92 19.84
C THR A 582 10.51 -8.04 19.93
N THR A 583 9.87 -7.01 20.50
CA THR A 583 8.41 -6.90 20.60
C THR A 583 7.89 -5.82 19.65
N PHE A 584 6.88 -6.16 18.86
CA PHE A 584 6.16 -5.25 17.97
C PHE A 584 4.79 -4.96 18.56
N ASN A 585 4.49 -3.68 18.79
CA ASN A 585 3.18 -3.21 19.23
C ASN A 585 2.67 -2.21 18.21
N TYR A 586 1.52 -2.51 17.59
CA TYR A 586 0.93 -1.60 16.61
C TYR A 586 -0.59 -1.58 16.73
N GLY A 587 -1.23 -0.56 16.21
CA GLY A 587 -2.67 -0.45 16.32
C GLY A 587 -3.26 0.75 15.60
N ASN A 588 -4.58 0.72 15.45
CA ASN A 588 -5.39 1.76 14.86
C ASN A 588 -6.29 2.40 15.93
N LEU A 589 -6.54 3.69 15.80
CA LEU A 589 -7.57 4.43 16.51
C LEU A 589 -8.30 5.31 15.49
N ASN A 590 -9.60 5.10 15.34
CA ASN A 590 -10.43 5.84 14.41
C ASN A 590 -11.69 6.33 15.12
N ALA A 591 -12.10 7.55 14.84
CA ALA A 591 -13.35 8.10 15.32
C ALA A 591 -13.97 9.02 14.29
N SER A 592 -15.27 8.95 14.08
CA SER A 592 -15.97 9.85 13.16
C SER A 592 -17.37 10.17 13.60
N LEU A 593 -17.84 11.31 13.09
CA LEU A 593 -19.20 11.80 13.23
C LEU A 593 -19.74 12.08 11.83
N VAL A 594 -20.91 11.53 11.50
CA VAL A 594 -21.54 11.65 10.20
C VAL A 594 -22.98 12.13 10.37
N TRP A 595 -23.28 13.31 9.86
CA TRP A 595 -24.65 13.81 9.77
C TRP A 595 -25.17 13.63 8.36
N LYS A 596 -26.32 12.98 8.23
CA LYS A 596 -27.03 12.75 6.98
C LYS A 596 -28.35 13.52 6.99
N HIS A 597 -28.50 14.40 6.02
CA HIS A 597 -29.74 15.14 5.80
C HIS A 597 -30.32 14.76 4.43
N ARG A 598 -31.58 14.30 4.42
CA ARG A 598 -32.28 13.84 3.24
C ARG A 598 -33.30 14.90 2.80
N THR A 599 -33.47 15.00 1.51
CA THR A 599 -34.50 15.85 0.90
C THR A 599 -35.26 15.06 -0.18
N ALA A 600 -36.38 15.55 -0.64
CA ALA A 600 -37.12 14.90 -1.72
C ALA A 600 -36.29 14.72 -3.00
N GLU A 601 -35.30 15.57 -3.24
CA GLU A 601 -34.48 15.57 -4.47
C GLU A 601 -33.10 14.99 -4.31
N GLY A 602 -32.67 14.70 -3.08
CA GLY A 602 -31.32 14.17 -2.87
C GLY A 602 -30.87 14.19 -1.40
N ARG A 603 -29.58 14.10 -1.19
CA ARG A 603 -28.98 14.00 0.13
C ARG A 603 -27.80 14.95 0.32
N LEU A 604 -27.66 15.49 1.53
CA LEU A 604 -26.45 16.12 2.05
C LEU A 604 -25.87 15.23 3.14
N GLN A 605 -24.56 14.97 3.08
CA GLN A 605 -23.82 14.31 4.13
C GLN A 605 -22.67 15.19 4.55
N VAL A 606 -22.53 15.42 5.85
CA VAL A 606 -21.37 16.08 6.44
C VAL A 606 -20.71 15.11 7.40
N SER A 607 -19.42 14.91 7.23
CA SER A 607 -18.64 13.98 8.07
C SER A 607 -17.32 14.60 8.50
N GLY A 608 -16.93 14.32 9.73
CA GLY A 608 -15.63 14.68 10.27
C GLY A 608 -15.09 13.55 11.11
N GLY A 609 -13.79 13.36 11.10
CA GLY A 609 -13.18 12.27 11.84
C GLY A 609 -11.68 12.42 12.04
N TYR A 610 -11.18 11.50 12.83
CA TYR A 610 -9.76 11.36 13.18
C TYR A 610 -9.34 9.91 13.04
N ASP A 611 -8.20 9.69 12.38
CA ASP A 611 -7.59 8.39 12.14
C ASP A 611 -6.15 8.42 12.64
N GLN A 612 -5.74 7.39 13.36
CA GLN A 612 -4.38 7.21 13.81
C GLN A 612 -3.94 5.76 13.61
N TYR A 613 -2.76 5.59 13.09
CA TYR A 613 -2.01 4.34 13.15
C TYR A 613 -0.69 4.59 13.87
N GLN A 614 -0.32 3.69 14.77
CA GLN A 614 0.95 3.75 15.46
C GLN A 614 1.63 2.38 15.48
N ASN A 615 2.95 2.40 15.50
CA ASN A 615 3.76 1.22 15.67
C ASN A 615 4.92 1.54 16.62
N ARG A 616 5.17 0.63 17.56
CA ARG A 616 6.32 0.65 18.46
C ARG A 616 7.06 -0.66 18.36
N ILE A 617 8.36 -0.59 18.14
CA ILE A 617 9.29 -1.72 18.16
C ILE A 617 10.14 -1.57 19.40
N SER A 618 10.15 -2.59 20.26
CA SER A 618 10.92 -2.62 21.51
C SER A 618 11.92 -3.76 21.45
N ALA A 619 13.20 -3.45 21.48
CA ALA A 619 14.32 -4.42 21.53
C ALA A 619 15.02 -4.23 22.89
N HIS A 620 14.72 -5.10 23.85
CA HIS A 620 15.12 -4.89 25.25
C HIS A 620 16.05 -6.00 25.79
N GLU A 621 16.28 -7.09 25.04
CA GLU A 621 17.05 -8.23 25.56
C GLU A 621 18.55 -7.90 25.73
N TRP A 622 19.10 -7.11 24.82
CA TRP A 622 20.49 -6.69 24.91
C TRP A 622 20.58 -5.29 25.55
N THR A 623 20.87 -5.24 26.85
CA THR A 623 20.82 -4.02 27.66
C THR A 623 21.59 -2.84 27.08
N ALA A 624 22.81 -3.07 26.59
CA ALA A 624 23.64 -2.02 25.99
C ALA A 624 23.09 -1.52 24.63
N GLY A 625 22.27 -2.30 23.95
CA GLY A 625 21.62 -1.97 22.68
C GLY A 625 20.11 -1.80 22.80
N ALA A 626 19.56 -1.69 24.00
CA ALA A 626 18.12 -1.66 24.23
C ALA A 626 17.49 -0.32 23.80
N TYR A 627 16.43 -0.40 23.00
CA TYR A 627 15.73 0.79 22.51
C TYR A 627 14.24 0.53 22.27
N ASP A 628 13.50 1.64 22.23
CA ASP A 628 12.16 1.73 21.65
C ASP A 628 12.20 2.59 20.38
N LEU A 629 11.51 2.14 19.33
CA LEU A 629 11.32 2.88 18.09
C LEU A 629 9.83 3.11 17.87
N ASP A 630 9.40 4.35 17.90
CA ASP A 630 8.01 4.75 17.69
C ASP A 630 7.82 5.39 16.32
N THR A 631 6.77 4.97 15.59
CA THR A 631 6.29 5.62 14.37
C THR A 631 4.79 5.88 14.47
N ARG A 632 4.29 6.98 13.89
CA ARG A 632 2.87 7.33 13.98
C ARG A 632 2.37 8.14 12.80
N ILE A 633 1.20 7.77 12.29
CA ILE A 633 0.43 8.55 11.32
C ILE A 633 -0.84 9.03 12.02
N ARG A 634 -1.16 10.32 11.84
CA ARG A 634 -2.42 10.93 12.27
C ARG A 634 -3.04 11.66 11.10
N GLN A 635 -4.33 11.49 10.95
CA GLN A 635 -5.12 12.15 9.94
C GLN A 635 -6.39 12.71 10.58
N ALA A 636 -6.75 13.93 10.23
CA ALA A 636 -8.06 14.50 10.57
C ALA A 636 -8.73 14.93 9.27
N PHE A 637 -10.05 14.72 9.16
CA PHE A 637 -10.77 15.07 7.94
C PHE A 637 -12.11 15.74 8.23
N LEU A 638 -12.53 16.59 7.28
CA LEU A 638 -13.87 17.17 7.21
C LEU A 638 -14.35 17.08 5.75
N ARG A 639 -15.56 16.54 5.54
CA ARG A 639 -16.14 16.34 4.22
C ARG A 639 -17.60 16.78 4.21
N ALA A 640 -18.02 17.40 3.12
CA ALA A 640 -19.43 17.75 2.86
C ALA A 640 -19.76 17.30 1.43
N ASP A 641 -20.71 16.40 1.30
CA ASP A 641 -21.10 15.73 0.06
C ASP A 641 -22.58 15.94 -0.21
N ARG A 642 -22.92 16.37 -1.40
CA ARG A 642 -24.28 16.58 -1.85
C ARG A 642 -24.56 15.79 -3.12
N THR A 643 -25.61 14.99 -3.12
CA THR A 643 -26.18 14.37 -4.32
C THR A 643 -27.56 14.93 -4.56
N ARG A 644 -27.86 15.29 -5.80
CA ARG A 644 -29.16 15.80 -6.21
C ARG A 644 -29.56 15.27 -7.57
N ARG A 645 -30.73 14.76 -7.67
CA ARG A 645 -31.37 14.44 -8.95
C ARG A 645 -31.91 15.73 -9.54
N LEU A 646 -31.34 16.16 -10.66
CA LEU A 646 -31.78 17.35 -11.40
C LEU A 646 -32.99 17.04 -12.28
N THR A 647 -32.93 15.87 -12.95
CA THR A 647 -33.98 15.31 -13.80
C THR A 647 -34.06 13.80 -13.61
N ASP A 648 -34.98 13.11 -14.27
CA ASP A 648 -34.98 11.66 -14.24
C ASP A 648 -33.76 11.05 -14.94
N ALA A 649 -33.17 11.80 -15.86
CA ALA A 649 -31.96 11.39 -16.58
C ALA A 649 -30.64 11.85 -15.95
N HIS A 650 -30.64 12.86 -15.09
CA HIS A 650 -29.41 13.45 -14.55
C HIS A 650 -29.38 13.43 -13.03
N GLU A 651 -28.35 12.82 -12.48
CA GLU A 651 -28.06 12.83 -11.05
C GLU A 651 -26.66 13.44 -10.81
N LEU A 652 -26.67 14.64 -10.20
CA LEU A 652 -25.46 15.40 -9.93
C LEU A 652 -24.97 15.16 -8.52
N SER A 653 -23.67 14.88 -8.37
CA SER A 653 -22.97 14.74 -7.08
C SER A 653 -21.80 15.71 -7.01
N TRP A 654 -21.66 16.43 -5.89
CA TRP A 654 -20.53 17.32 -5.66
C TRP A 654 -20.17 17.37 -4.17
N GLY A 655 -18.93 17.74 -3.89
CA GLY A 655 -18.50 17.88 -2.50
C GLY A 655 -17.21 18.65 -2.33
N VAL A 656 -16.97 18.99 -1.05
CA VAL A 656 -15.78 19.68 -0.58
C VAL A 656 -15.17 18.88 0.56
N HIS A 657 -13.90 18.55 0.44
CA HIS A 657 -13.14 17.75 1.40
C HIS A 657 -11.92 18.50 1.88
N LEU A 658 -11.56 18.32 3.13
CA LEU A 658 -10.33 18.81 3.72
C LEU A 658 -9.72 17.72 4.58
N THR A 659 -8.46 17.37 4.33
CA THR A 659 -7.72 16.38 5.11
C THR A 659 -6.38 16.96 5.57
N GLY A 660 -6.10 16.84 6.86
CA GLY A 660 -4.81 17.21 7.44
C GLY A 660 -4.04 15.96 7.88
N TYR A 661 -2.76 15.94 7.61
CA TYR A 661 -1.85 14.84 7.96
C TYR A 661 -0.77 15.30 8.92
N ALA A 662 -0.43 14.44 9.88
CA ALA A 662 0.75 14.57 10.72
C ALA A 662 1.42 13.19 10.84
N LEU A 663 2.58 13.07 10.23
CA LEU A 663 3.39 11.86 10.22
C LEU A 663 4.62 12.08 11.10
N ASP A 664 4.82 11.21 12.09
CA ASP A 664 6.04 11.05 12.86
C ASP A 664 6.80 9.84 12.27
N PRO A 665 7.83 10.04 11.42
CA PRO A 665 8.46 8.95 10.65
C PRO A 665 9.28 7.99 11.50
N GLY A 666 9.74 8.44 12.66
CA GLY A 666 10.46 7.60 13.61
C GLY A 666 11.08 8.41 14.75
N ALA A 667 10.99 7.86 15.95
CA ALA A 667 11.69 8.33 17.14
C ALA A 667 12.28 7.11 17.87
N MET A 668 13.59 7.02 17.93
CA MET A 668 14.33 6.00 18.66
C MET A 668 14.77 6.57 20.01
N THR A 669 14.42 5.87 21.08
CA THR A 669 14.81 6.25 22.44
C THR A 669 15.51 5.08 23.13
N PRO A 670 16.62 5.31 23.86
CA PRO A 670 17.27 4.27 24.66
C PRO A 670 16.30 3.74 25.73
N PHE A 671 16.43 2.48 26.06
CA PHE A 671 15.66 1.83 27.11
C PHE A 671 16.58 1.35 28.24
N GLY A 672 16.34 1.84 29.48
CA GLY A 672 17.17 1.58 30.66
C GLY A 672 18.44 2.44 30.72
N ASP A 673 19.03 2.46 31.90
CA ASP A 673 20.20 3.32 32.18
C ASP A 673 21.50 2.79 31.54
N ASP A 674 21.56 1.51 31.21
CA ASP A 674 22.72 0.84 30.62
C ASP A 674 22.71 0.87 29.09
N SER A 675 21.70 1.50 28.47
CA SER A 675 21.63 1.57 27.02
C SER A 675 22.59 2.62 26.46
N HIS A 676 23.40 2.19 25.51
CA HIS A 676 24.33 3.06 24.74
C HIS A 676 23.69 3.60 23.45
N VAL A 677 22.42 3.33 23.22
CA VAL A 677 21.70 3.82 22.04
C VAL A 677 21.49 5.32 22.16
N ALA A 678 21.95 6.08 21.17
CA ALA A 678 21.67 7.51 21.11
C ALA A 678 20.19 7.79 20.80
N ALA A 679 19.56 8.64 21.58
CA ALA A 679 18.21 9.12 21.28
C ALA A 679 18.23 9.88 19.94
N ARG A 680 17.32 9.51 19.02
CA ARG A 680 17.23 10.10 17.70
C ARG A 680 15.77 10.21 17.27
N SER A 681 15.38 11.35 16.72
CA SER A 681 14.05 11.57 16.17
C SER A 681 14.13 12.18 14.78
N LEU A 682 13.35 11.66 13.87
CA LEU A 682 13.17 12.27 12.56
C LEU A 682 12.17 13.42 12.63
N GLU A 683 12.30 14.38 11.74
CA GLU A 683 11.42 15.54 11.67
C GLU A 683 9.98 15.10 11.34
N ARG A 684 9.02 15.69 12.07
CA ARG A 684 7.59 15.48 11.80
C ARG A 684 7.19 16.10 10.47
N GLU A 685 6.44 15.36 9.68
CA GLU A 685 5.91 15.81 8.41
C GLU A 685 4.44 16.22 8.57
N LEU A 686 4.12 17.44 8.14
CA LEU A 686 2.77 18.00 8.17
C LEU A 686 2.30 18.31 6.76
N ALA A 687 1.04 17.98 6.45
CA ALA A 687 0.45 18.33 5.17
C ALA A 687 -1.06 18.61 5.28
N LEU A 688 -1.55 19.40 4.32
CA LEU A 688 -2.96 19.73 4.18
C LEU A 688 -3.42 19.43 2.76
N GLU A 689 -4.57 18.76 2.63
CA GLU A 689 -5.13 18.33 1.36
C GLU A 689 -6.59 18.78 1.22
N PRO A 690 -6.86 19.98 0.64
CA PRO A 690 -8.19 20.38 0.21
C PRO A 690 -8.54 19.72 -1.13
N ALA A 691 -9.83 19.39 -1.34
CA ALA A 691 -10.32 18.89 -2.61
C ALA A 691 -11.78 19.30 -2.84
N VAL A 692 -12.13 19.46 -4.11
CA VAL A 692 -13.52 19.63 -4.58
C VAL A 692 -13.79 18.68 -5.72
N TYR A 693 -15.01 18.17 -5.82
CA TYR A 693 -15.40 17.32 -6.93
C TYR A 693 -16.80 17.63 -7.43
N LEU A 694 -17.03 17.25 -8.70
CA LEU A 694 -18.32 17.30 -9.38
C LEU A 694 -18.42 16.08 -10.28
N SER A 695 -19.54 15.35 -10.22
CA SER A 695 -19.87 14.28 -11.15
C SER A 695 -21.34 14.32 -11.54
N ASP A 696 -21.64 13.93 -12.77
CA ASP A 696 -23.00 13.75 -13.28
C ASP A 696 -23.16 12.32 -13.81
N THR A 697 -24.23 11.66 -13.39
CA THR A 697 -24.67 10.38 -13.94
C THR A 697 -25.84 10.64 -14.87
N TRP A 698 -25.59 10.53 -16.18
CA TRP A 698 -26.58 10.72 -17.23
C TRP A 698 -27.12 9.39 -17.72
N LYS A 699 -28.44 9.20 -17.60
CA LYS A 699 -29.17 8.00 -18.00
C LYS A 699 -30.29 8.40 -18.97
N PRO A 700 -30.00 8.61 -20.26
CA PRO A 700 -31.00 8.99 -21.24
C PRO A 700 -32.00 7.84 -21.53
N THR A 701 -31.57 6.60 -21.43
CA THR A 701 -32.38 5.40 -21.60
C THR A 701 -32.02 4.35 -20.55
N GLU A 702 -32.81 3.30 -20.41
CA GLU A 702 -32.54 2.16 -19.53
C GLU A 702 -31.27 1.39 -19.97
N GLU A 703 -31.05 1.33 -21.29
CA GLU A 703 -29.91 0.59 -21.86
C GLU A 703 -28.59 1.36 -21.73
N PHE A 704 -28.64 2.68 -21.78
CA PHE A 704 -27.44 3.50 -21.82
C PHE A 704 -27.26 4.38 -20.59
N SER A 705 -26.08 4.36 -20.02
CA SER A 705 -25.70 5.33 -18.98
C SER A 705 -24.24 5.76 -19.09
N LEU A 706 -24.01 7.03 -18.77
CA LEU A 706 -22.70 7.66 -18.75
C LEU A 706 -22.53 8.39 -17.43
N GLU A 707 -21.42 8.14 -16.75
CA GLU A 707 -20.99 8.90 -15.58
C GLU A 707 -19.73 9.68 -15.94
N GLY A 708 -19.75 10.99 -15.77
CA GLY A 708 -18.61 11.87 -15.95
C GLY A 708 -18.31 12.63 -14.67
N GLY A 709 -17.05 12.67 -14.23
CA GLY A 709 -16.67 13.36 -13.03
C GLY A 709 -15.30 14.01 -13.11
N VAL A 710 -15.14 15.09 -12.35
CA VAL A 710 -13.86 15.81 -12.18
C VAL A 710 -13.64 16.02 -10.68
N ARG A 711 -12.42 15.76 -10.24
CA ARG A 711 -11.96 16.11 -8.91
C ARG A 711 -10.71 16.98 -9.01
N LEU A 712 -10.71 18.09 -8.28
CA LEU A 712 -9.58 19.00 -8.16
C LEU A 712 -9.08 18.91 -6.73
N SER A 713 -7.86 18.44 -6.55
CA SER A 713 -7.22 18.33 -5.24
C SER A 713 -5.99 19.21 -5.19
N GLY A 714 -5.74 19.83 -4.04
CA GLY A 714 -4.51 20.51 -3.71
C GLY A 714 -3.78 19.73 -2.62
N PHE A 715 -2.46 19.75 -2.61
CA PHE A 715 -1.66 19.20 -1.52
C PHE A 715 -0.57 20.19 -1.15
N TYR A 716 -0.58 20.60 0.10
CA TYR A 716 0.44 21.46 0.68
C TYR A 716 1.26 20.69 1.70
N ALA A 717 2.54 20.51 1.44
CA ALA A 717 3.50 19.94 2.38
C ALA A 717 4.24 21.07 3.10
N ALA A 718 4.22 21.07 4.42
CA ALA A 718 4.95 22.08 5.21
C ALA A 718 6.47 21.93 5.04
N LYS A 719 6.95 20.68 4.96
CA LYS A 719 8.36 20.39 4.65
C LYS A 719 8.65 20.79 3.20
N GLY A 720 9.66 21.64 3.01
CA GLY A 720 10.01 22.17 1.70
C GLY A 720 9.03 23.20 1.15
N ASN A 721 7.94 23.56 1.88
CA ASN A 721 6.92 24.52 1.46
C ASN A 721 6.36 24.22 0.04
N ALA A 722 6.09 22.95 -0.23
CA ALA A 722 5.70 22.49 -1.55
C ALA A 722 4.18 22.46 -1.72
N PHE A 723 3.69 22.97 -2.85
CA PHE A 723 2.27 22.91 -3.22
C PHE A 723 2.10 22.18 -4.57
N TYR A 724 1.10 21.31 -4.62
CA TYR A 724 0.77 20.52 -5.80
C TYR A 724 -0.73 20.62 -6.07
N GLY A 725 -1.09 21.00 -7.30
CA GLY A 725 -2.48 21.05 -7.77
C GLY A 725 -2.76 19.91 -8.75
N MET A 726 -3.91 19.23 -8.60
CA MET A 726 -4.11 17.91 -9.23
C MET A 726 -5.54 17.74 -9.74
N PRO A 727 -5.72 17.78 -11.09
CA PRO A 727 -6.98 17.41 -11.71
C PRO A 727 -7.06 15.90 -11.96
N ASP A 728 -8.10 15.27 -11.45
CA ASP A 728 -8.45 13.88 -11.72
C ASP A 728 -9.75 13.78 -12.51
N LEU A 729 -9.75 12.99 -13.58
CA LEU A 729 -10.91 12.75 -14.43
C LEU A 729 -11.50 11.36 -14.17
N ARG A 730 -12.81 11.24 -14.25
CA ARG A 730 -13.55 10.00 -14.15
C ARG A 730 -14.51 9.90 -15.31
N LEU A 731 -14.54 8.75 -15.96
CA LEU A 731 -15.52 8.45 -17.00
C LEU A 731 -15.89 6.98 -16.90
N ALA A 732 -17.19 6.70 -16.82
CA ALA A 732 -17.73 5.35 -16.91
C ALA A 732 -18.90 5.32 -17.87
N LEU A 733 -18.95 4.29 -18.68
CA LEU A 733 -19.98 4.07 -19.69
C LEU A 733 -20.55 2.67 -19.54
N LYS A 734 -21.87 2.55 -19.67
CA LYS A 734 -22.60 1.29 -19.74
C LYS A 734 -23.51 1.29 -20.97
N TYR A 735 -23.54 0.16 -21.65
CA TYR A 735 -24.53 -0.16 -22.66
C TYR A 735 -25.08 -1.58 -22.44
N SER A 736 -26.37 -1.72 -22.25
CA SER A 736 -27.07 -2.98 -22.00
C SER A 736 -28.07 -3.25 -23.11
N PRO A 737 -27.68 -3.97 -24.19
CA PRO A 737 -28.59 -4.31 -25.31
C PRO A 737 -29.68 -5.31 -24.92
N ALA A 738 -29.52 -5.98 -23.78
CA ALA A 738 -30.52 -6.90 -23.21
C ALA A 738 -30.44 -6.84 -21.66
N GLU A 739 -31.50 -7.25 -21.00
CA GLU A 739 -31.61 -7.26 -19.53
C GLU A 739 -30.51 -8.08 -18.85
N ASN A 740 -30.04 -9.13 -19.50
CA ASN A 740 -29.03 -10.05 -19.01
C ASN A 740 -27.66 -9.89 -19.66
N LEU A 741 -27.43 -8.85 -20.46
CA LEU A 741 -26.16 -8.57 -21.12
C LEU A 741 -25.83 -7.10 -21.02
N SER A 742 -24.61 -6.77 -20.53
CA SER A 742 -24.12 -5.41 -20.53
C SER A 742 -22.64 -5.32 -20.88
N PHE A 743 -22.29 -4.24 -21.58
CA PHE A 743 -20.92 -3.85 -21.87
C PHE A 743 -20.63 -2.58 -21.09
N LYS A 744 -19.47 -2.55 -20.45
CA LYS A 744 -19.05 -1.39 -19.66
C LYS A 744 -17.62 -1.02 -20.00
N ALA A 745 -17.32 0.27 -19.89
CA ALA A 745 -15.97 0.79 -20.04
C ALA A 745 -15.76 1.93 -19.04
N GLY A 746 -14.52 2.09 -18.60
CA GLY A 746 -14.17 3.15 -17.66
C GLY A 746 -12.74 3.65 -17.85
N VAL A 747 -12.55 4.94 -17.62
CA VAL A 747 -11.24 5.60 -17.60
C VAL A 747 -11.17 6.50 -16.38
N ASN A 748 -10.09 6.34 -15.60
CA ASN A 748 -9.85 7.20 -14.43
C ASN A 748 -8.42 7.69 -14.44
N SER A 749 -8.21 8.93 -14.02
CA SER A 749 -6.92 9.38 -13.51
C SER A 749 -7.00 9.52 -11.99
N LEU A 750 -5.90 9.22 -11.31
CA LEU A 750 -5.81 9.08 -9.86
C LEU A 750 -4.45 9.57 -9.37
N SER A 751 -4.41 10.05 -8.14
CA SER A 751 -3.17 10.54 -7.55
C SER A 751 -3.05 10.16 -6.07
N GLN A 752 -1.79 10.18 -5.54
CA GLN A 752 -1.49 9.73 -4.18
C GLN A 752 -0.33 10.55 -3.58
N ASN A 753 -0.51 11.02 -2.35
CA ASN A 753 0.44 11.88 -1.63
C ASN A 753 1.10 11.23 -0.42
N ILE A 754 0.65 10.06 -0.01
CA ILE A 754 1.21 9.30 1.09
C ILE A 754 1.67 7.93 0.58
N HIS A 755 2.89 7.56 0.90
CA HIS A 755 3.57 6.40 0.36
C HIS A 755 4.04 5.46 1.47
N LEU A 756 3.95 4.16 1.23
CA LEU A 756 4.55 3.15 2.09
C LEU A 756 5.79 2.59 1.41
N ILE A 757 6.91 2.73 2.07
CA ILE A 757 8.20 2.20 1.60
C ILE A 757 8.48 0.92 2.36
N SER A 758 8.49 -0.19 1.64
CA SER A 758 8.72 -1.52 2.20
C SER A 758 9.90 -2.19 1.52
N ASN A 759 10.75 -2.85 2.30
CA ASN A 759 11.85 -3.67 1.77
C ASN A 759 11.37 -5.07 1.35
N THR A 760 10.14 -5.40 1.66
CA THR A 760 9.46 -6.64 1.27
C THR A 760 8.23 -6.32 0.45
N SER A 761 7.74 -7.26 -0.33
CA SER A 761 6.47 -7.09 -1.03
C SER A 761 5.25 -7.27 -0.12
N ALA A 762 5.46 -7.77 1.12
CA ALA A 762 4.44 -7.91 2.15
C ALA A 762 4.41 -6.65 3.02
N VAL A 763 3.22 -6.09 3.23
CA VAL A 763 3.05 -4.97 4.17
C VAL A 763 3.36 -5.45 5.58
N SER A 764 4.24 -4.74 6.22
CA SER A 764 4.72 -5.01 7.57
C SER A 764 4.47 -3.79 8.47
N PRO A 765 4.22 -3.98 9.77
CA PRO A 765 4.19 -2.87 10.71
C PRO A 765 5.48 -2.05 10.76
N MET A 766 6.59 -2.63 10.29
CA MET A 766 7.90 -1.98 10.25
C MET A 766 8.12 -1.10 9.02
N ASP A 767 7.20 -1.07 8.08
CA ASP A 767 7.33 -0.31 6.85
C ASP A 767 7.27 1.20 7.13
N THR A 768 8.04 1.95 6.37
CA THR A 768 8.18 3.39 6.55
C THR A 768 7.14 4.14 5.74
N TRP A 769 6.31 4.93 6.40
CA TRP A 769 5.40 5.88 5.76
C TRP A 769 6.10 7.20 5.45
N LYS A 770 5.74 7.80 4.33
CA LYS A 770 6.31 9.07 3.86
C LYS A 770 5.24 9.91 3.16
N LEU A 771 5.15 11.20 3.51
CA LEU A 771 4.36 12.18 2.76
C LEU A 771 5.17 12.71 1.57
N SER A 772 4.46 13.12 0.51
CA SER A 772 5.08 13.91 -0.55
C SER A 772 5.57 15.25 0.00
N ASP A 773 6.70 15.73 -0.53
CA ASP A 773 7.33 16.99 -0.16
C ASP A 773 8.01 17.61 -1.41
N ASP A 774 8.89 18.58 -1.24
CA ASP A 774 9.65 19.23 -2.35
C ASP A 774 10.55 18.25 -3.11
N ARG A 775 11.00 17.17 -2.47
CA ARG A 775 11.88 16.14 -3.03
C ARG A 775 11.12 14.92 -3.55
N ILE A 776 10.12 14.47 -2.83
CA ILE A 776 9.29 13.31 -3.16
C ILE A 776 7.95 13.80 -3.70
N LYS A 777 7.84 13.78 -5.02
CA LYS A 777 6.63 14.25 -5.71
C LYS A 777 5.49 13.22 -5.59
N PRO A 778 4.24 13.65 -5.61
CA PRO A 778 3.09 12.74 -5.63
C PRO A 778 3.09 11.74 -6.78
N THR A 779 2.64 10.53 -6.49
CA THR A 779 2.37 9.51 -7.51
C THR A 779 1.10 9.88 -8.28
N TRP A 780 1.13 9.78 -9.59
CA TRP A 780 0.00 9.95 -10.47
C TRP A 780 -0.16 8.75 -11.39
N GLY A 781 -1.40 8.43 -11.75
CA GLY A 781 -1.66 7.33 -12.64
C GLY A 781 -2.98 7.47 -13.38
N TRP A 782 -3.15 6.70 -14.44
CA TRP A 782 -4.43 6.53 -15.12
C TRP A 782 -4.65 5.06 -15.43
N GLN A 783 -5.90 4.67 -15.48
CA GLN A 783 -6.32 3.34 -15.87
C GLN A 783 -7.52 3.39 -16.80
N ALA A 784 -7.54 2.46 -17.74
CA ALA A 784 -8.67 2.20 -18.60
C ALA A 784 -9.06 0.73 -18.49
N ALA A 785 -10.35 0.45 -18.49
CA ALA A 785 -10.85 -0.91 -18.45
C ALA A 785 -12.12 -1.04 -19.29
N ALA A 786 -12.35 -2.25 -19.83
CA ALA A 786 -13.55 -2.60 -20.54
C ALA A 786 -14.01 -4.02 -20.16
N GLY A 787 -15.31 -4.26 -20.12
CA GLY A 787 -15.81 -5.57 -19.74
C GLY A 787 -17.17 -5.89 -20.32
N ALA A 788 -17.46 -7.20 -20.39
CA ALA A 788 -18.73 -7.78 -20.75
C ALA A 788 -19.28 -8.61 -19.58
N TYR A 789 -20.55 -8.44 -19.31
CA TYR A 789 -21.27 -9.10 -18.22
C TYR A 789 -22.49 -9.79 -18.79
N TRP A 790 -22.61 -11.06 -18.55
CA TRP A 790 -23.71 -11.88 -19.05
C TRP A 790 -24.24 -12.81 -17.97
N THR A 791 -25.54 -12.77 -17.73
CA THR A 791 -26.23 -13.68 -16.82
C THR A 791 -27.00 -14.73 -17.63
N GLU A 792 -26.67 -15.97 -17.41
CA GLU A 792 -27.44 -17.08 -17.97
C GLU A 792 -28.71 -17.29 -17.13
N LEU A 793 -29.85 -17.00 -17.72
CA LEU A 793 -31.13 -16.87 -17.01
C LEU A 793 -31.69 -18.22 -16.47
N ASN A 794 -31.36 -19.36 -17.09
CA ASN A 794 -31.86 -20.64 -16.65
C ASN A 794 -31.11 -21.23 -15.45
N THR A 795 -29.81 -20.97 -15.35
CA THR A 795 -28.97 -21.49 -14.27
C THR A 795 -28.64 -20.45 -13.21
N GLY A 796 -28.84 -19.15 -13.51
CA GLY A 796 -28.48 -18.03 -12.67
C GLY A 796 -26.98 -17.88 -12.49
N ILE A 797 -26.21 -18.24 -13.51
CA ILE A 797 -24.75 -18.07 -13.50
C ILE A 797 -24.39 -16.73 -14.17
N ASP A 798 -23.67 -15.91 -13.46
CA ASP A 798 -23.11 -14.66 -13.96
C ASP A 798 -21.72 -14.91 -14.53
N PHE A 799 -21.49 -14.53 -15.77
CA PHE A 799 -20.19 -14.53 -16.43
C PHE A 799 -19.70 -13.12 -16.58
N THR A 800 -18.47 -12.88 -16.13
CA THR A 800 -17.79 -11.59 -16.24
C THR A 800 -16.46 -11.76 -16.97
N LEU A 801 -16.24 -10.93 -17.98
CA LEU A 801 -14.96 -10.78 -18.67
C LEU A 801 -14.55 -9.32 -18.56
N GLU A 802 -13.41 -9.05 -17.96
CA GLU A 802 -12.86 -7.70 -17.83
C GLU A 802 -11.42 -7.67 -18.34
N ALA A 803 -11.05 -6.60 -19.03
CA ALA A 803 -9.68 -6.30 -19.43
C ALA A 803 -9.32 -4.90 -18.95
N TYR A 804 -8.06 -4.72 -18.54
CA TYR A 804 -7.59 -3.43 -18.03
C TYR A 804 -6.17 -3.12 -18.47
N TYR A 805 -5.88 -1.82 -18.52
CA TYR A 805 -4.56 -1.27 -18.70
C TYR A 805 -4.36 -0.08 -17.76
N LYS A 806 -3.21 -0.03 -17.09
CA LYS A 806 -2.88 0.98 -16.09
C LYS A 806 -1.45 1.46 -16.26
N ASN A 807 -1.25 2.77 -16.17
CA ASN A 807 0.06 3.39 -16.02
C ASN A 807 0.12 4.20 -14.73
N THR A 808 1.24 4.11 -14.05
CA THR A 808 1.57 4.95 -12.89
C THR A 808 2.89 5.67 -13.13
N TYR A 809 2.99 6.87 -12.63
CA TYR A 809 4.18 7.70 -12.72
C TYR A 809 4.59 8.12 -11.33
N ARG A 810 5.89 8.02 -11.03
CA ARG A 810 6.48 8.40 -9.75
C ARG A 810 5.97 7.58 -8.56
N ALA A 811 5.63 6.35 -8.80
CA ALA A 811 5.67 5.38 -7.72
C ALA A 811 7.11 5.29 -7.19
N LEU A 812 7.27 4.90 -5.95
CA LEU A 812 8.59 4.88 -5.32
C LEU A 812 9.15 3.46 -5.28
N ASP A 813 10.38 3.31 -5.69
CA ASP A 813 11.25 2.18 -5.38
C ASP A 813 12.47 2.71 -4.62
N TYR A 814 13.46 1.92 -4.30
CA TYR A 814 14.61 2.31 -3.50
C TYR A 814 15.91 1.70 -4.04
N LEU A 815 17.01 2.34 -3.75
CA LEU A 815 18.35 1.89 -4.14
C LEU A 815 18.72 0.56 -3.46
N PRO A 816 19.49 -0.31 -4.13
CA PRO A 816 20.06 -1.49 -3.49
C PRO A 816 20.87 -1.11 -2.25
N GLY A 817 20.57 -1.75 -1.12
CA GLY A 817 21.23 -1.47 0.15
C GLY A 817 20.71 -0.25 0.93
N ALA A 818 19.65 0.40 0.46
CA ALA A 818 19.04 1.52 1.16
C ALA A 818 18.61 1.17 2.59
N THR A 819 18.85 2.07 3.51
CA THR A 819 18.26 2.03 4.85
C THR A 819 16.95 2.79 4.82
N LEU A 820 15.84 2.09 5.02
CA LEU A 820 14.52 2.68 4.89
C LEU A 820 13.96 3.23 6.20
N SER A 821 14.34 2.63 7.34
CA SER A 821 13.89 3.06 8.67
C SER A 821 14.92 3.99 9.31
N MET A 822 14.46 4.99 10.05
CA MET A 822 15.31 5.98 10.77
C MET A 822 16.33 6.69 9.88
N ASN A 823 16.04 6.82 8.59
CA ASN A 823 16.91 7.49 7.62
C ASN A 823 16.47 8.96 7.42
N PRO A 824 17.22 9.95 7.92
CA PRO A 824 16.88 11.37 7.72
C PRO A 824 16.98 11.81 6.26
N ASN A 825 17.79 11.11 5.47
CA ASN A 825 17.99 11.36 4.04
C ASN A 825 17.27 10.31 3.15
N LEU A 826 16.14 9.80 3.61
CA LEU A 826 15.39 8.76 2.90
C LEU A 826 15.14 9.13 1.43
N ALA A 827 14.90 10.40 1.14
CA ALA A 827 14.67 10.87 -0.22
C ALA A 827 15.85 10.62 -1.19
N ASP A 828 17.11 10.53 -0.68
CA ASP A 828 18.28 10.22 -1.50
C ASP A 828 18.33 8.74 -1.90
N ASP A 829 17.69 7.89 -1.10
CA ASP A 829 17.64 6.44 -1.32
C ASP A 829 16.40 6.00 -2.12
N LEU A 830 15.45 6.91 -2.32
CA LEU A 830 14.23 6.61 -3.07
C LEU A 830 14.38 6.96 -4.55
N VAL A 831 13.81 6.10 -5.37
CA VAL A 831 13.87 6.18 -6.82
C VAL A 831 12.46 6.30 -7.37
N PRO A 832 12.12 7.39 -8.09
CA PRO A 832 10.85 7.48 -8.77
C PRO A 832 10.81 6.50 -9.95
N VAL A 833 9.76 5.70 -10.03
CA VAL A 833 9.55 4.71 -11.08
C VAL A 833 8.24 4.95 -11.80
N ARG A 834 8.20 4.64 -13.09
CA ARG A 834 6.96 4.47 -13.83
C ARG A 834 6.52 3.01 -13.79
N GLY A 835 5.22 2.78 -13.59
CA GLY A 835 4.61 1.46 -13.58
C GLY A 835 3.71 1.24 -14.78
N ARG A 836 3.65 0.01 -15.27
CA ARG A 836 2.70 -0.46 -16.28
C ARG A 836 2.09 -1.77 -15.84
N ALA A 837 0.77 -1.83 -15.80
CA ALA A 837 0.05 -3.06 -15.50
C ALA A 837 -1.07 -3.28 -16.51
N TYR A 838 -1.28 -4.54 -16.89
CA TYR A 838 -2.38 -4.95 -17.76
C TYR A 838 -2.79 -6.38 -17.46
N GLY A 839 -4.03 -6.69 -17.73
CA GLY A 839 -4.54 -8.04 -17.49
C GLY A 839 -5.94 -8.27 -18.02
N VAL A 840 -6.34 -9.54 -17.96
CA VAL A 840 -7.67 -10.03 -18.29
C VAL A 840 -8.17 -10.86 -17.12
N GLU A 841 -9.40 -10.63 -16.72
CA GLU A 841 -10.10 -11.28 -15.61
C GLU A 841 -11.34 -11.98 -16.13
N LEU A 842 -11.50 -13.25 -15.77
CA LEU A 842 -12.67 -14.08 -16.06
C LEU A 842 -13.29 -14.53 -14.73
N MET A 843 -14.60 -14.45 -14.60
CA MET A 843 -15.32 -14.99 -13.45
C MET A 843 -16.63 -15.64 -13.89
N ALA A 844 -16.95 -16.78 -13.29
CA ALA A 844 -18.26 -17.40 -13.32
C ALA A 844 -18.78 -17.48 -11.89
N ARG A 845 -19.88 -16.81 -11.57
CA ARG A 845 -20.44 -16.68 -10.22
C ARG A 845 -21.87 -17.19 -10.18
N LYS A 846 -22.19 -17.93 -9.13
CA LYS A 846 -23.56 -18.40 -8.83
C LYS A 846 -23.92 -18.06 -7.39
N THR A 847 -24.97 -17.27 -7.20
CA THR A 847 -25.37 -16.77 -5.88
C THR A 847 -26.52 -17.53 -5.27
N THR A 848 -27.29 -18.29 -6.07
CA THR A 848 -28.51 -18.99 -5.68
C THR A 848 -28.44 -20.51 -5.88
N GLY A 849 -29.29 -21.24 -5.19
CA GLY A 849 -29.40 -22.70 -5.29
C GLY A 849 -28.55 -23.48 -4.29
N LYS A 850 -28.47 -24.81 -4.49
CA LYS A 850 -27.72 -25.70 -3.57
C LYS A 850 -26.20 -25.54 -3.66
N ILE A 851 -25.70 -25.11 -4.81
CA ILE A 851 -24.27 -24.82 -5.04
C ILE A 851 -24.14 -23.33 -5.32
N THR A 852 -23.41 -22.64 -4.48
CA THR A 852 -23.15 -21.20 -4.61
C THR A 852 -21.65 -20.95 -4.53
N GLY A 853 -21.19 -19.86 -5.15
CA GLY A 853 -19.77 -19.49 -5.14
C GLY A 853 -19.33 -18.95 -6.49
N TRP A 854 -18.03 -18.94 -6.72
CA TRP A 854 -17.44 -18.47 -7.97
C TRP A 854 -16.14 -19.19 -8.32
N LEU A 855 -15.88 -19.19 -9.61
CA LEU A 855 -14.63 -19.59 -10.21
C LEU A 855 -14.04 -18.37 -10.91
N SER A 856 -12.81 -18.03 -10.66
CA SER A 856 -12.14 -16.94 -11.35
C SER A 856 -10.75 -17.32 -11.84
N TYR A 857 -10.38 -16.74 -12.97
CA TYR A 857 -9.05 -16.80 -13.54
C TYR A 857 -8.59 -15.39 -13.94
N SER A 858 -7.36 -15.05 -13.59
CA SER A 858 -6.76 -13.76 -13.95
C SER A 858 -5.38 -13.97 -14.57
N TYR A 859 -5.18 -13.38 -15.75
CA TYR A 859 -3.86 -13.19 -16.31
C TYR A 859 -3.46 -11.72 -16.19
N SER A 860 -2.29 -11.42 -15.65
CA SER A 860 -1.84 -10.04 -15.53
C SER A 860 -0.32 -9.91 -15.51
N ARG A 861 0.16 -8.76 -15.95
CA ARG A 861 1.57 -8.37 -15.84
C ARG A 861 1.66 -6.99 -15.19
N ALA A 862 2.60 -6.86 -14.26
CA ALA A 862 2.95 -5.59 -13.63
C ALA A 862 4.47 -5.38 -13.73
N ARG A 863 4.89 -4.29 -14.35
CA ARG A 863 6.29 -3.93 -14.56
C ARG A 863 6.56 -2.51 -14.12
N GLN A 864 7.79 -2.26 -13.74
CA GLN A 864 8.29 -0.96 -13.33
C GLN A 864 9.54 -0.61 -14.12
N GLN A 865 9.79 0.68 -14.25
CA GLN A 865 11.00 1.21 -14.85
C GLN A 865 11.38 2.51 -14.15
N GLU A 866 12.64 2.70 -13.86
CA GLU A 866 13.14 3.93 -13.27
C GLU A 866 12.84 5.14 -14.15
N MET A 867 12.49 6.24 -13.52
CA MET A 867 12.32 7.54 -14.16
C MET A 867 13.56 8.37 -13.95
N GLY A 868 14.21 8.78 -15.02
CA GLY A 868 15.48 9.49 -15.00
C GLY A 868 16.55 8.71 -15.75
N ASP A 869 17.72 9.29 -15.86
CA ASP A 869 18.87 8.68 -16.52
C ASP A 869 20.05 8.67 -15.53
N ARG A 870 20.19 7.56 -14.78
CA ARG A 870 21.38 7.29 -13.98
C ARG A 870 22.37 6.37 -14.69
N GLY A 871 22.15 6.16 -15.99
CA GLY A 871 23.00 5.31 -16.81
C GLY A 871 23.03 3.88 -16.29
N TYR A 872 24.22 3.29 -16.17
CA TYR A 872 24.42 1.92 -15.72
C TYR A 872 23.97 1.66 -14.28
N GLU A 873 23.88 2.69 -13.44
CA GLU A 873 23.46 2.59 -12.04
C GLU A 873 21.95 2.61 -11.84
N ALA A 874 21.20 2.85 -12.88
CA ALA A 874 19.76 2.80 -12.82
C ALA A 874 19.27 1.40 -12.43
N LEU A 875 18.15 1.32 -11.74
CA LEU A 875 17.52 0.04 -11.41
C LEU A 875 17.29 -0.77 -12.69
N ALA A 876 17.75 -2.02 -12.68
CA ALA A 876 17.74 -2.89 -13.87
C ALA A 876 18.38 -2.25 -15.12
N HIS A 877 19.40 -1.40 -14.93
CA HIS A 877 20.10 -0.66 -15.99
C HIS A 877 19.17 0.23 -16.85
N GLY A 878 18.08 0.73 -16.25
CA GLY A 878 17.08 1.53 -16.92
C GLY A 878 16.02 0.73 -17.70
N ASP A 879 16.10 -0.58 -17.72
CA ASP A 879 15.12 -1.44 -18.37
C ASP A 879 13.86 -1.68 -17.53
N TRP A 880 12.81 -2.20 -18.17
CA TRP A 880 11.61 -2.64 -17.50
C TRP A 880 11.85 -3.93 -16.70
N TYR A 881 11.63 -3.89 -15.39
CA TYR A 881 11.69 -5.04 -14.50
C TYR A 881 10.31 -5.37 -13.91
N ASN A 882 10.16 -6.60 -13.37
CA ASN A 882 8.90 -7.02 -12.77
C ASN A 882 8.64 -6.28 -11.44
N ALA A 883 7.42 -5.79 -11.25
CA ALA A 883 7.01 -5.26 -9.94
C ALA A 883 7.04 -6.37 -8.88
N PRO A 884 7.34 -6.07 -7.61
CA PRO A 884 7.46 -7.10 -6.55
C PRO A 884 6.18 -7.94 -6.35
N TYR A 885 5.05 -7.46 -6.83
CA TYR A 885 3.73 -8.10 -6.76
C TYR A 885 3.27 -8.69 -8.11
N ASP A 886 4.13 -8.80 -9.12
CA ASP A 886 3.80 -9.40 -10.41
C ASP A 886 3.61 -10.91 -10.28
N LYS A 887 2.37 -11.37 -10.42
CA LYS A 887 1.96 -12.78 -10.45
C LYS A 887 1.17 -13.00 -11.74
N PRO A 888 1.76 -13.55 -12.81
CA PRO A 888 1.10 -13.68 -14.11
C PRO A 888 -0.21 -14.44 -14.11
N HIS A 889 -0.27 -15.57 -13.46
CA HIS A 889 -1.45 -16.43 -13.44
C HIS A 889 -2.01 -16.57 -12.02
N GLU A 890 -3.32 -16.47 -11.92
CA GLU A 890 -4.04 -16.66 -10.68
C GLU A 890 -5.37 -17.40 -10.97
N PHE A 891 -5.66 -18.41 -10.18
CA PHE A 891 -6.87 -19.21 -10.25
C PHE A 891 -7.48 -19.31 -8.86
N LYS A 892 -8.78 -19.05 -8.73
CA LYS A 892 -9.50 -19.11 -7.46
C LYS A 892 -10.84 -19.79 -7.64
N LEU A 893 -11.16 -20.69 -6.73
CA LEU A 893 -12.45 -21.34 -6.61
C LEU A 893 -12.96 -21.15 -5.18
N VAL A 894 -14.13 -20.59 -5.04
CA VAL A 894 -14.92 -20.60 -3.81
C VAL A 894 -16.21 -21.32 -4.10
N SER A 895 -16.49 -22.38 -3.38
CA SER A 895 -17.73 -23.15 -3.57
C SER A 895 -18.33 -23.56 -2.24
N ASN A 896 -19.64 -23.38 -2.11
CA ASN A 896 -20.40 -23.76 -0.95
C ASN A 896 -21.57 -24.66 -1.39
N PHE A 897 -21.66 -25.84 -0.80
CA PHE A 897 -22.63 -26.86 -1.07
C PHE A 897 -23.63 -26.96 0.08
N ALA A 898 -24.86 -26.51 -0.09
CA ALA A 898 -25.94 -26.69 0.86
C ALA A 898 -26.45 -28.12 0.75
N LEU A 899 -25.96 -29.02 1.60
CA LEU A 899 -26.37 -30.45 1.61
C LEU A 899 -27.81 -30.59 2.11
N THR A 900 -28.14 -29.88 3.17
CA THR A 900 -29.47 -29.75 3.75
C THR A 900 -29.62 -28.33 4.29
N HIS A 901 -30.78 -28.01 4.89
CA HIS A 901 -30.95 -26.73 5.60
C HIS A 901 -30.10 -26.60 6.87
N ARG A 902 -29.49 -27.72 7.36
CA ARG A 902 -28.66 -27.77 8.56
C ARG A 902 -27.16 -28.02 8.30
N TYR A 903 -26.84 -28.51 7.14
CA TYR A 903 -25.46 -28.92 6.82
C TYR A 903 -25.00 -28.27 5.53
N SER A 904 -23.87 -27.63 5.56
CA SER A 904 -23.22 -27.17 4.35
C SER A 904 -21.72 -27.50 4.36
N PHE A 905 -21.18 -27.69 3.17
CA PHE A 905 -19.76 -27.96 2.94
C PHE A 905 -19.19 -26.89 2.04
N SER A 906 -18.06 -26.34 2.42
CA SER A 906 -17.40 -25.25 1.68
C SER A 906 -15.98 -25.65 1.29
N VAL A 907 -15.59 -25.26 0.07
CA VAL A 907 -14.24 -25.47 -0.48
C VAL A 907 -13.73 -24.17 -1.04
N ASN A 908 -12.48 -23.85 -0.71
CA ASN A 908 -11.74 -22.75 -1.28
C ASN A 908 -10.43 -23.27 -1.89
N VAL A 909 -10.12 -22.91 -3.14
CA VAL A 909 -8.86 -23.24 -3.81
C VAL A 909 -8.23 -21.95 -4.30
N ASP A 910 -6.96 -21.75 -4.02
CA ASP A 910 -6.17 -20.59 -4.42
C ASP A 910 -4.85 -21.05 -5.03
N TYR A 911 -4.63 -20.70 -6.29
CA TYR A 911 -3.37 -20.90 -7.00
C TYR A 911 -2.88 -19.59 -7.57
N SER A 912 -1.59 -19.30 -7.39
CA SER A 912 -0.94 -18.19 -8.10
C SER A 912 0.52 -18.49 -8.41
N THR A 913 1.00 -17.97 -9.54
CA THR A 913 2.44 -18.00 -9.87
C THR A 913 3.25 -17.26 -8.81
N GLY A 914 4.50 -17.71 -8.60
CA GLY A 914 5.42 -17.11 -7.66
C GLY A 914 5.72 -15.65 -7.98
N ARG A 915 5.81 -14.82 -6.94
CA ARG A 915 6.19 -13.42 -7.07
C ARG A 915 7.67 -13.24 -7.38
N PRO A 916 8.08 -12.12 -8.00
CA PRO A 916 9.48 -11.82 -8.26
C PRO A 916 10.29 -11.60 -7.00
N VAL A 917 11.58 -11.88 -7.08
CA VAL A 917 12.56 -11.69 -6.01
C VAL A 917 13.91 -11.29 -6.59
N THR A 918 14.61 -10.42 -5.87
CA THR A 918 16.00 -10.06 -6.14
C THR A 918 16.92 -10.96 -5.32
N VAL A 919 17.91 -11.59 -5.95
CA VAL A 919 18.81 -12.55 -5.31
C VAL A 919 20.16 -11.89 -5.03
N PRO A 920 20.72 -12.01 -3.83
CA PRO A 920 22.05 -11.49 -3.53
C PRO A 920 23.13 -12.37 -4.19
N TYR A 921 24.17 -11.71 -4.69
CA TYR A 921 25.34 -12.39 -5.26
C TYR A 921 26.66 -12.07 -4.54
N GLY A 922 26.63 -11.14 -3.58
CA GLY A 922 27.81 -10.75 -2.81
C GLY A 922 27.45 -9.94 -1.58
N MET A 923 28.44 -9.41 -0.89
CA MET A 923 28.26 -8.52 0.25
C MET A 923 28.99 -7.20 0.07
N TYR A 924 28.47 -6.12 0.67
CA TYR A 924 29.10 -4.82 0.77
C TYR A 924 28.88 -4.24 2.16
N TYR A 925 29.73 -3.31 2.55
CA TYR A 925 29.63 -2.62 3.83
C TYR A 925 28.95 -1.26 3.67
N TYR A 926 27.98 -0.97 4.54
CA TYR A 926 27.26 0.31 4.53
C TYR A 926 26.70 0.64 5.92
N GLY A 927 26.91 1.88 6.38
CA GLY A 927 26.37 2.37 7.64
C GLY A 927 26.78 1.52 8.85
N GLY A 928 28.04 1.11 8.95
CA GLY A 928 28.53 0.29 10.06
C GLY A 928 28.23 -1.22 9.96
N THR A 929 27.50 -1.67 8.93
CA THR A 929 27.08 -3.08 8.80
C THR A 929 27.36 -3.67 7.42
N TYR A 930 27.52 -5.00 7.37
CA TYR A 930 27.59 -5.73 6.11
C TYR A 930 26.21 -5.83 5.47
N ARG A 931 26.14 -5.55 4.17
CA ARG A 931 24.94 -5.64 3.37
C ARG A 931 25.13 -6.52 2.16
N MET A 932 24.05 -7.13 1.68
CA MET A 932 24.07 -7.96 0.48
C MET A 932 24.10 -7.09 -0.78
N ALA A 933 24.93 -7.46 -1.75
CA ALA A 933 24.86 -6.99 -3.12
C ALA A 933 23.90 -7.87 -3.91
N TYR A 934 22.97 -7.27 -4.64
CA TYR A 934 21.87 -7.99 -5.27
C TYR A 934 22.02 -8.07 -6.79
N SER A 935 21.41 -9.11 -7.37
CA SER A 935 21.20 -9.25 -8.81
C SER A 935 20.31 -8.15 -9.36
N THR A 936 20.15 -8.11 -10.67
CA THR A 936 19.15 -7.26 -11.32
C THR A 936 17.80 -7.34 -10.61
N ARG A 937 17.15 -6.20 -10.46
CA ARG A 937 15.92 -6.02 -9.68
C ARG A 937 14.83 -7.00 -10.11
N ASN A 938 14.32 -7.82 -9.17
CA ASN A 938 13.20 -8.74 -9.37
C ASN A 938 13.36 -9.72 -10.55
N ALA A 939 14.58 -10.18 -10.81
CA ALA A 939 14.90 -11.06 -11.94
C ALA A 939 14.43 -12.49 -11.75
N PHE A 940 14.35 -12.96 -10.53
CA PHE A 940 13.97 -14.34 -10.19
C PHE A 940 12.57 -14.42 -9.62
N ARG A 941 12.02 -15.63 -9.45
CA ARG A 941 10.72 -15.88 -8.82
C ARG A 941 10.84 -16.91 -7.71
N ILE A 942 10.06 -16.68 -6.64
CA ILE A 942 9.83 -17.71 -5.62
C ILE A 942 8.91 -18.79 -6.18
N PRO A 943 8.82 -19.99 -5.55
CA PRO A 943 7.91 -21.04 -6.00
C PRO A 943 6.45 -20.61 -6.00
N ASP A 944 5.65 -21.27 -6.85
CA ASP A 944 4.22 -21.01 -6.97
C ASP A 944 3.46 -21.31 -5.67
N TYR A 945 2.41 -20.55 -5.44
CA TYR A 945 1.50 -20.71 -4.33
C TYR A 945 0.33 -21.61 -4.70
N PHE A 946 -0.03 -22.55 -3.82
CA PHE A 946 -1.24 -23.36 -3.96
C PHE A 946 -1.79 -23.73 -2.58
N ARG A 947 -3.09 -23.49 -2.37
CA ARG A 947 -3.77 -23.81 -1.14
C ARG A 947 -5.18 -24.31 -1.41
N THR A 948 -5.62 -25.27 -0.61
CA THR A 948 -7.02 -25.73 -0.56
C THR A 948 -7.48 -25.74 0.88
N ASP A 949 -8.63 -25.13 1.14
CA ASP A 949 -9.28 -25.07 2.44
C ASP A 949 -10.65 -25.73 2.36
N VAL A 950 -11.07 -26.41 3.43
CA VAL A 950 -12.40 -27.00 3.52
C VAL A 950 -13.05 -26.67 4.86
N ALA A 951 -14.36 -26.50 4.85
CA ALA A 951 -15.15 -26.32 6.05
C ALA A 951 -16.48 -27.06 5.97
N PHE A 952 -16.93 -27.57 7.09
CA PHE A 952 -18.24 -28.18 7.28
C PHE A 952 -18.98 -27.38 8.35
N ASN A 953 -20.13 -26.84 7.99
CA ASN A 953 -20.97 -26.04 8.88
C ASN A 953 -22.17 -26.86 9.32
N ILE A 954 -22.45 -26.85 10.61
CA ILE A 954 -23.57 -27.53 11.28
C ILE A 954 -24.44 -26.50 11.94
N ASP A 955 -25.67 -26.42 11.55
CA ASP A 955 -26.73 -25.60 12.14
C ASP A 955 -27.78 -26.49 12.81
N PRO A 956 -27.65 -26.77 14.11
CA PRO A 956 -28.55 -27.72 14.80
C PRO A 956 -29.96 -27.18 15.04
N GLY A 957 -30.23 -25.89 14.76
CA GLY A 957 -31.52 -25.26 15.02
C GLY A 957 -31.72 -24.79 16.45
N HIS A 958 -32.91 -24.28 16.75
CA HIS A 958 -33.23 -23.67 18.05
C HIS A 958 -33.53 -24.70 19.12
N TYR A 959 -32.61 -25.01 20.02
CA TYR A 959 -32.82 -25.87 21.16
C TYR A 959 -32.99 -25.16 22.51
N LEU A 960 -32.49 -23.94 22.63
CA LEU A 960 -32.57 -23.16 23.88
C LEU A 960 -33.29 -21.84 23.64
N LYS A 961 -34.32 -21.55 24.46
CA LYS A 961 -35.08 -20.27 24.32
C LYS A 961 -34.24 -19.00 24.49
N ALA A 962 -33.11 -19.09 25.19
CA ALA A 962 -32.23 -17.97 25.44
C ALA A 962 -31.17 -17.78 24.32
N ILE A 963 -30.91 -18.81 23.49
CA ILE A 963 -29.95 -18.80 22.40
C ILE A 963 -30.72 -19.01 21.11
N ALA A 964 -30.90 -17.98 20.36
CA ALA A 964 -31.76 -18.02 19.17
C ALA A 964 -31.21 -18.94 18.07
N HIS A 965 -29.86 -19.00 17.93
CA HIS A 965 -29.28 -19.80 16.85
C HIS A 965 -27.83 -20.19 17.21
N THR A 966 -27.41 -21.36 16.80
CA THR A 966 -26.06 -21.88 17.02
C THR A 966 -25.51 -22.43 15.72
N VAL A 967 -24.29 -22.00 15.33
CA VAL A 967 -23.58 -22.56 14.16
C VAL A 967 -22.22 -23.08 14.60
N ILE A 968 -21.95 -24.35 14.30
CA ILE A 968 -20.66 -25.00 14.53
C ILE A 968 -19.96 -25.14 13.18
N THR A 969 -18.77 -24.59 13.06
CA THR A 969 -17.91 -24.72 11.86
C THR A 969 -16.70 -25.59 12.21
N ILE A 970 -16.50 -26.67 11.47
CA ILE A 970 -15.33 -27.55 11.57
C ILE A 970 -14.63 -27.51 10.23
N GLY A 971 -13.33 -27.27 10.21
CA GLY A 971 -12.61 -27.16 8.95
C GLY A 971 -11.13 -27.47 9.06
N VAL A 972 -10.50 -27.48 7.91
CA VAL A 972 -9.06 -27.61 7.76
C VAL A 972 -8.56 -26.55 6.78
N TYR A 973 -7.70 -25.69 7.25
CA TYR A 973 -6.97 -24.75 6.42
C TYR A 973 -5.72 -25.44 5.87
N ASN A 974 -5.40 -25.20 4.60
CA ASN A 974 -4.29 -25.81 3.87
C ASN A 974 -4.32 -27.35 3.93
N VAL A 975 -5.41 -27.97 3.47
CA VAL A 975 -5.63 -29.44 3.48
C VAL A 975 -4.47 -30.20 2.85
N THR A 976 -3.82 -29.62 1.85
CA THR A 976 -2.67 -30.23 1.16
C THR A 976 -1.40 -30.26 2.00
N GLY A 977 -1.33 -29.47 3.08
CA GLY A 977 -0.12 -29.32 3.90
C GLY A 977 1.07 -28.73 3.15
N ARG A 978 0.83 -28.06 2.03
CA ARG A 978 1.90 -27.48 1.22
C ARG A 978 2.58 -26.33 1.97
N LYS A 979 3.90 -26.34 1.97
CA LYS A 979 4.74 -25.26 2.50
C LYS A 979 4.76 -24.10 1.50
N ASN A 980 3.78 -23.25 1.58
CA ASN A 980 3.68 -22.08 0.69
C ASN A 980 4.70 -21.00 1.06
N PRO A 981 5.39 -20.41 0.08
CA PRO A 981 6.37 -19.38 0.36
C PRO A 981 5.71 -18.07 0.78
N TYR A 982 6.03 -17.60 1.98
CA TYR A 982 5.73 -16.22 2.41
C TYR A 982 6.82 -15.28 1.92
N SER A 983 8.08 -15.63 2.20
CA SER A 983 9.24 -14.82 1.83
C SER A 983 10.43 -15.75 1.60
N VAL A 984 11.45 -15.21 0.94
CA VAL A 984 12.77 -15.84 0.84
C VAL A 984 13.78 -14.89 1.48
N PHE A 985 14.59 -15.40 2.35
CA PHE A 985 15.72 -14.68 2.92
C PHE A 985 17.02 -15.42 2.65
N PHE A 986 18.12 -14.70 2.68
CA PHE A 986 19.42 -15.24 2.34
C PHE A 986 20.37 -15.10 3.53
N LYS A 987 21.14 -16.15 3.78
CA LYS A 987 22.19 -16.14 4.79
C LYS A 987 23.49 -16.56 4.13
N THR A 988 24.56 -15.89 4.47
CA THR A 988 25.91 -16.31 4.08
C THR A 988 26.43 -17.29 5.12
N THR A 989 26.88 -18.45 4.67
CA THR A 989 27.49 -19.45 5.54
C THR A 989 28.88 -18.98 5.97
N PRO A 990 29.49 -19.58 7.02
CA PRO A 990 30.85 -19.25 7.41
C PRO A 990 31.89 -19.44 6.29
N GLU A 991 31.61 -20.31 5.30
CA GLU A 991 32.44 -20.55 4.11
C GLU A 991 32.21 -19.49 3.00
N GLY A 992 31.42 -18.45 3.25
CA GLY A 992 31.17 -17.37 2.30
C GLY A 992 30.11 -17.69 1.22
N GLN A 993 29.41 -18.82 1.30
CA GLN A 993 28.35 -19.18 0.36
C GLN A 993 27.03 -18.54 0.77
N THR A 994 26.36 -17.87 -0.15
CA THR A 994 25.00 -17.37 0.07
C THR A 994 23.98 -18.45 -0.20
N LYS A 995 23.19 -18.82 0.82
CA LYS A 995 22.10 -19.81 0.72
C LYS A 995 20.76 -19.11 0.91
N GLY A 996 19.82 -19.42 0.02
CA GLY A 996 18.43 -18.97 0.12
C GLY A 996 17.59 -19.92 0.98
N TYR A 997 16.81 -19.36 1.87
CA TYR A 997 15.87 -20.07 2.73
C TYR A 997 14.46 -19.56 2.48
N MET A 998 13.51 -20.49 2.37
CA MET A 998 12.10 -20.16 2.21
C MET A 998 11.43 -20.08 3.58
N LEU A 999 10.83 -18.94 3.88
CA LEU A 999 9.98 -18.78 5.04
C LEU A 999 8.53 -19.13 4.65
N SER A 1000 7.92 -20.07 5.35
CA SER A 1000 6.49 -20.43 5.24
C SER A 1000 5.85 -20.23 6.60
N VAL A 1001 4.70 -19.54 6.64
CA VAL A 1001 3.98 -19.25 7.89
C VAL A 1001 3.09 -20.44 8.27
N PHE A 1002 2.24 -20.87 7.35
CA PHE A 1002 1.34 -22.01 7.55
C PHE A 1002 1.84 -23.23 6.76
N ALA A 1003 2.91 -23.81 7.24
CA ALA A 1003 3.62 -24.91 6.56
C ALA A 1003 2.96 -26.29 6.69
N THR A 1004 1.76 -26.39 7.28
CA THR A 1004 1.05 -27.65 7.58
C THR A 1004 -0.46 -27.46 7.48
N GLN A 1005 -1.20 -28.56 7.61
CA GLN A 1005 -2.65 -28.55 7.77
C GLN A 1005 -3.00 -27.96 9.14
N ILE A 1006 -4.00 -27.07 9.18
CA ILE A 1006 -4.48 -26.46 10.42
C ILE A 1006 -5.94 -26.80 10.59
N PRO A 1007 -6.29 -27.80 11.40
CA PRO A 1007 -7.66 -28.06 11.77
C PRO A 1007 -8.19 -26.98 12.70
N TYR A 1008 -9.46 -26.62 12.55
CA TYR A 1008 -10.10 -25.65 13.42
C TYR A 1008 -11.56 -26.01 13.71
N VAL A 1009 -12.04 -25.50 14.84
CA VAL A 1009 -13.43 -25.56 15.25
C VAL A 1009 -13.83 -24.16 15.73
N ASN A 1010 -14.99 -23.69 15.29
CA ASN A 1010 -15.55 -22.41 15.70
C ASN A 1010 -17.01 -22.59 16.07
N LEU A 1011 -17.42 -22.04 17.22
CA LEU A 1011 -18.78 -22.01 17.73
C LEU A 1011 -19.29 -20.57 17.66
N ASN A 1012 -20.37 -20.36 16.92
CA ASN A 1012 -21.07 -19.08 16.82
C ASN A 1012 -22.44 -19.19 17.48
N LEU A 1013 -22.72 -18.31 18.41
CA LEU A 1013 -23.97 -18.17 19.14
C LEU A 1013 -24.63 -16.85 18.76
N LEU A 1014 -25.89 -16.86 18.43
CA LEU A 1014 -26.72 -15.69 18.14
C LEU A 1014 -27.84 -15.63 19.18
N PHE A 1015 -28.12 -14.48 19.74
CA PHE A 1015 -29.12 -14.30 20.79
C PHE A 1015 -29.88 -12.98 20.69
#